data_7e94f50aaf7733f31304021582ccd70c
#
_entry.id   7e94f50aaf7733f31304021582ccd70c
#
_cell.length_a   1.000
_cell.length_b   1.000
_cell.length_c   1.000
_cell.angle_alpha   90.00
_cell.angle_beta   90.00
_cell.angle_gamma   90.00
#
_symmetry.space_group_name_H-M   'P 1'
#
loop_
_entity.id
_entity.type
_entity.pdbx_description
1 polymer ?
#
loop_
_entity_poly.entity_id
_entity_poly.type
_entity_poly.pdbx_seq_one_letter_code
_entity_poly.pdbx_strand_id
1 'polypeptide(L)'
;MIRHLPEGLVPFEDCGYARQPLHPLEGQEIRLGCLCDGPAPMLETADGRKAPGGPGTQAHCYGWRLSAEEGTLRYRFVSGEESTPWFETDILRPLPVTRPLRTGRGWAELCPGVYLCAEGEKGGAALTLRKEPQEAESPLRFGGDALWSLGTLSCTEITLLLRPDGTPARMETTLRGGQRHVYGTGERFDGPDQQGRGSCGQVAEHFTRQGPWSYLPVPLFLTDGGFGWFRDAGENVRFAFEEDGNIRIESAAGPEMKEYLLTGTPAAQLRAYLALTGECVLPPEWAFGLWISANGWHCDEDVDEQLFMLEKYDCPASVMVLEAWSDESTFYRWNAVWPDPAGTVRRVRDQGLHLILWQIPVLKALNDCPDAEPARRDWEEAVSKGYVIRQEDGAPYVIPDKWFAGSLLPDFTNPEACRWWFDKRQPLLEMGVEGFKTDGGEFLFGSNIRLADGTPGGEAHNRYPMQYVKAYHRWMKENGVEGVTFSRAGYTGAQTVPIHWAGDQLSTWEELRGQLSAGLSAGLSGVLFWSFDIGGFAGKIPDRELYLRATAMGCFCPVMQWHAEPRNGQFFAIGDPEWNNDRSPWNLASRWNDPSIAEIACAFARLRERLRPMLYEEAKACVKEGRPMMAHLCLDFPDDEQALACGDEYLLGRRLLVAPIVQPGAEGRKVYLPKGRWKHFFTGRVYEGGQTVELSCPLNEALVFEREEEETWNCAI
;
A
#
# COMPACT_ATOMS: atom_id res chain seq x y z
N MET A 1 -23.98 -23.53 4.60
CA MET A 1 -22.82 -23.21 3.70
C MET A 1 -21.55 -23.76 4.32
N ILE A 2 -20.67 -24.35 3.49
CA ILE A 2 -19.37 -24.88 3.94
C ILE A 2 -18.26 -24.11 3.22
N ARG A 3 -17.25 -23.58 3.98
CA ARG A 3 -16.19 -22.73 3.42
C ARG A 3 -14.82 -23.12 3.96
N HIS A 4 -13.86 -23.19 3.07
CA HIS A 4 -12.42 -23.31 3.39
C HIS A 4 -11.64 -22.41 2.45
N LEU A 5 -10.70 -21.64 3.00
CA LEU A 5 -9.82 -20.76 2.27
C LEU A 5 -8.38 -21.08 2.67
N PRO A 6 -7.65 -21.92 1.88
CA PRO A 6 -6.33 -22.42 2.27
C PRO A 6 -5.35 -21.33 2.69
N GLU A 7 -5.30 -20.23 1.96
CA GLU A 7 -4.37 -19.11 2.17
C GLU A 7 -4.78 -18.18 3.32
N GLY A 8 -6.01 -18.31 3.84
CA GLY A 8 -6.59 -17.33 4.73
C GLY A 8 -6.95 -16.03 4.01
N LEU A 9 -7.36 -15.01 4.76
CA LEU A 9 -7.69 -13.68 4.23
C LEU A 9 -6.53 -12.71 4.39
N VAL A 10 -5.80 -12.83 5.49
CA VAL A 10 -4.74 -11.90 5.87
C VAL A 10 -3.58 -12.63 6.52
N PRO A 11 -2.33 -12.15 6.34
CA PRO A 11 -1.14 -12.93 6.64
C PRO A 11 -0.87 -13.18 8.13
N PHE A 12 -1.45 -12.39 9.02
CA PHE A 12 -1.18 -12.43 10.47
C PHE A 12 -2.39 -12.87 11.29
N GLU A 13 -3.53 -13.16 10.66
CA GLU A 13 -4.74 -13.62 11.33
C GLU A 13 -5.04 -15.08 11.04
N ASP A 14 -5.38 -15.82 12.09
CA ASP A 14 -6.01 -17.14 11.94
C ASP A 14 -7.52 -16.94 11.73
N CYS A 15 -7.96 -17.08 10.49
CA CYS A 15 -9.40 -17.01 10.18
C CYS A 15 -10.17 -18.26 10.60
N GLY A 16 -9.51 -19.26 11.19
CA GLY A 16 -10.14 -20.48 11.67
C GLY A 16 -10.60 -21.47 10.57
N TYR A 17 -10.55 -21.08 9.31
CA TYR A 17 -10.92 -21.93 8.17
C TYR A 17 -9.85 -21.94 7.06
N ALA A 18 -8.60 -21.72 7.45
CA ALA A 18 -7.40 -21.81 6.60
C ALA A 18 -6.63 -23.11 6.78
N ARG A 19 -5.57 -23.29 5.99
CA ARG A 19 -4.55 -24.30 6.16
C ARG A 19 -3.28 -23.72 6.78
N GLN A 20 -2.74 -24.37 7.78
CA GLN A 20 -1.51 -23.97 8.47
C GLN A 20 -0.56 -25.16 8.68
N PRO A 21 0.70 -25.08 8.22
CA PRO A 21 1.24 -24.01 7.40
C PRO A 21 0.65 -24.03 5.96
N LEU A 22 0.74 -22.91 5.28
CA LEU A 22 0.29 -22.79 3.87
C LEU A 22 1.09 -23.73 2.95
N HIS A 23 2.38 -23.85 3.19
CA HIS A 23 3.32 -24.72 2.46
C HIS A 23 3.90 -25.75 3.44
N PRO A 24 3.20 -26.88 3.67
CA PRO A 24 3.62 -27.86 4.65
C PRO A 24 4.90 -28.58 4.22
N LEU A 25 5.80 -28.76 5.18
CA LEU A 25 7.02 -29.55 5.00
C LEU A 25 6.79 -30.98 5.46
N GLU A 26 7.54 -31.93 4.87
CA GLU A 26 7.53 -33.33 5.29
C GLU A 26 7.76 -33.47 6.79
N GLY A 27 6.90 -34.24 7.44
CA GLY A 27 6.93 -34.46 8.88
C GLY A 27 6.29 -33.38 9.75
N GLN A 28 5.83 -32.25 9.19
CA GLN A 28 5.11 -31.23 9.94
C GLN A 28 3.66 -31.63 10.25
N GLU A 29 3.10 -31.03 11.29
CA GLU A 29 1.65 -31.04 11.54
C GLU A 29 0.97 -30.05 10.62
N ILE A 30 -0.06 -30.48 9.89
CA ILE A 30 -0.95 -29.64 9.10
C ILE A 30 -2.24 -29.44 9.89
N ARG A 31 -2.61 -28.18 10.10
CA ARG A 31 -3.92 -27.81 10.63
C ARG A 31 -4.81 -27.36 9.48
N LEU A 32 -5.98 -27.97 9.37
CA LEU A 32 -7.00 -27.59 8.40
C LEU A 32 -8.19 -27.06 9.16
N GLY A 33 -8.72 -25.91 8.72
CA GLY A 33 -9.92 -25.31 9.28
C GLY A 33 -11.04 -25.26 8.24
N CYS A 34 -12.31 -25.32 8.70
CA CYS A 34 -13.47 -25.20 7.85
C CYS A 34 -14.59 -24.47 8.62
N LEU A 35 -15.21 -23.46 8.00
CA LEU A 35 -16.44 -22.82 8.49
C LEU A 35 -17.66 -23.59 7.94
N CYS A 36 -18.63 -23.93 8.82
CA CYS A 36 -19.82 -24.66 8.42
C CYS A 36 -21.02 -24.24 9.26
N ASP A 37 -22.09 -23.79 8.62
CA ASP A 37 -23.36 -23.42 9.27
C ASP A 37 -24.33 -24.61 9.39
N GLY A 38 -23.95 -25.78 8.83
CA GLY A 38 -24.74 -26.99 8.79
C GLY A 38 -24.29 -28.05 9.79
N PRO A 39 -24.59 -29.33 9.55
CA PRO A 39 -24.09 -30.45 10.33
C PRO A 39 -22.54 -30.44 10.38
N ALA A 40 -21.98 -30.97 11.48
CA ALA A 40 -20.52 -31.04 11.64
C ALA A 40 -19.86 -31.68 10.39
N PRO A 41 -18.89 -30.99 9.76
CA PRO A 41 -18.31 -31.46 8.52
C PRO A 41 -17.33 -32.61 8.73
N MET A 42 -17.19 -33.44 7.71
CA MET A 42 -16.19 -34.49 7.60
C MET A 42 -15.09 -34.03 6.65
N LEU A 43 -13.84 -34.23 7.03
CA LEU A 43 -12.70 -34.17 6.12
C LEU A 43 -12.65 -35.48 5.32
N GLU A 44 -12.56 -35.38 4.02
CA GLU A 44 -12.26 -36.53 3.11
C GLU A 44 -10.93 -36.28 2.41
N THR A 45 -10.07 -37.28 2.34
CA THR A 45 -8.86 -37.27 1.55
C THR A 45 -8.98 -38.18 0.33
N ALA A 46 -8.22 -37.91 -0.72
CA ALA A 46 -8.33 -38.67 -1.99
C ALA A 46 -7.93 -40.16 -1.84
N ASP A 47 -7.15 -40.52 -0.82
CA ASP A 47 -6.83 -41.89 -0.47
C ASP A 47 -7.95 -42.60 0.31
N GLY A 48 -9.09 -41.94 0.52
CA GLY A 48 -10.29 -42.49 1.12
C GLY A 48 -10.39 -42.37 2.64
N ARG A 49 -9.45 -41.73 3.30
CA ARG A 49 -9.55 -41.44 4.75
C ARG A 49 -10.67 -40.43 4.99
N LYS A 50 -11.43 -40.63 6.08
CA LYS A 50 -12.49 -39.74 6.54
C LYS A 50 -12.31 -39.46 8.03
N ALA A 51 -12.42 -38.20 8.43
CA ALA A 51 -12.28 -37.78 9.80
C ALA A 51 -13.35 -36.72 10.17
N PRO A 52 -14.06 -36.87 11.31
CA PRO A 52 -14.99 -35.85 11.79
C PRO A 52 -14.22 -34.61 12.24
N GLY A 53 -14.82 -33.43 12.05
CA GLY A 53 -14.29 -32.17 12.57
C GLY A 53 -14.37 -32.05 14.07
N GLY A 54 -13.27 -31.65 14.69
CA GLY A 54 -13.27 -31.17 16.08
C GLY A 54 -13.67 -29.68 16.17
N PRO A 55 -13.96 -29.15 17.36
CA PRO A 55 -14.26 -27.72 17.53
C PRO A 55 -13.03 -26.89 17.13
N GLY A 56 -13.27 -25.85 16.33
CA GLY A 56 -12.25 -24.88 15.89
C GLY A 56 -12.10 -23.72 16.90
N THR A 57 -11.31 -22.73 16.48
CA THR A 57 -10.99 -21.54 17.29
C THR A 57 -12.11 -20.51 17.36
N GLN A 58 -13.07 -20.58 16.41
CA GLN A 58 -14.17 -19.63 16.28
C GLN A 58 -15.52 -20.38 16.23
N ALA A 59 -16.64 -19.67 16.47
CA ALA A 59 -17.97 -20.23 16.32
C ALA A 59 -18.20 -20.72 14.89
N HIS A 60 -18.85 -21.88 14.75
CA HIS A 60 -19.09 -22.56 13.47
C HIS A 60 -17.82 -23.01 12.71
N CYS A 61 -16.62 -22.86 13.29
CA CYS A 61 -15.40 -23.41 12.74
C CYS A 61 -15.12 -24.82 13.28
N TYR A 62 -14.60 -25.67 12.40
CA TYR A 62 -14.18 -27.03 12.68
C TYR A 62 -12.72 -27.22 12.25
N GLY A 63 -11.97 -28.02 13.01
CA GLY A 63 -10.54 -28.18 12.77
C GLY A 63 -10.09 -29.65 12.70
N TRP A 64 -9.03 -29.89 11.95
CA TRP A 64 -8.33 -31.17 11.82
C TRP A 64 -6.84 -30.97 11.96
N ARG A 65 -6.16 -32.03 12.40
CA ARG A 65 -4.71 -32.10 12.43
C ARG A 65 -4.27 -33.34 11.69
N LEU A 66 -3.37 -33.15 10.73
CA LEU A 66 -2.81 -34.22 9.93
C LEU A 66 -1.28 -34.17 10.02
N SER A 67 -0.62 -35.34 9.85
CA SER A 67 0.81 -35.36 9.60
C SER A 67 1.07 -35.16 8.11
N ALA A 68 2.03 -34.30 7.75
CA ALA A 68 2.47 -34.12 6.36
C ALA A 68 3.32 -35.31 5.94
N GLU A 69 2.71 -36.26 5.23
CA GLU A 69 3.39 -37.38 4.58
C GLU A 69 3.92 -36.97 3.21
N GLU A 70 4.98 -37.60 2.71
CA GLU A 70 5.53 -37.32 1.38
C GLU A 70 4.43 -37.39 0.27
N GLY A 71 4.48 -36.51 -0.68
CA GLY A 71 3.55 -36.48 -1.83
C GLY A 71 2.66 -35.25 -1.86
N THR A 72 1.50 -35.38 -2.50
CA THR A 72 0.49 -34.32 -2.61
C THR A 72 -0.72 -34.67 -1.76
N LEU A 73 -1.05 -33.83 -0.79
CA LEU A 73 -2.27 -33.95 0.01
C LEU A 73 -3.45 -33.37 -0.80
N ARG A 74 -4.42 -34.22 -1.11
CA ARG A 74 -5.66 -33.83 -1.75
C ARG A 74 -6.83 -34.09 -0.82
N TYR A 75 -7.63 -33.07 -0.52
CA TYR A 75 -8.66 -33.10 0.50
C TYR A 75 -9.86 -32.23 0.17
N ARG A 76 -11.01 -32.52 0.79
CA ARG A 76 -12.22 -31.68 0.78
C ARG A 76 -12.98 -31.79 2.08
N PHE A 77 -13.97 -30.93 2.27
CA PHE A 77 -14.89 -31.00 3.40
C PHE A 77 -16.31 -31.30 2.91
N VAL A 78 -17.03 -32.14 3.65
CA VAL A 78 -18.39 -32.60 3.35
C VAL A 78 -19.28 -32.42 4.56
N SER A 79 -20.44 -31.79 4.41
CA SER A 79 -21.46 -31.60 5.45
C SER A 79 -22.83 -31.88 4.88
N GLY A 80 -23.45 -33.00 5.26
CA GLY A 80 -24.71 -33.48 4.66
C GLY A 80 -24.55 -33.75 3.16
N GLU A 81 -25.32 -33.04 2.33
CA GLU A 81 -25.26 -33.14 0.87
C GLU A 81 -24.30 -32.10 0.24
N GLU A 82 -23.81 -31.13 1.02
CA GLU A 82 -22.88 -30.11 0.57
C GLU A 82 -21.43 -30.59 0.66
N SER A 83 -20.59 -30.17 -0.30
CA SER A 83 -19.15 -30.37 -0.24
C SER A 83 -18.39 -29.19 -0.82
N THR A 84 -17.19 -28.92 -0.31
CA THR A 84 -16.25 -28.03 -0.98
C THR A 84 -15.71 -28.69 -2.25
N PRO A 85 -15.11 -27.92 -3.17
CA PRO A 85 -14.22 -28.48 -4.17
C PRO A 85 -13.06 -29.25 -3.50
N TRP A 86 -12.34 -30.03 -4.30
CA TRP A 86 -11.09 -30.66 -3.86
C TRP A 86 -9.98 -29.61 -3.81
N PHE A 87 -9.27 -29.56 -2.67
CA PHE A 87 -8.07 -28.76 -2.48
C PHE A 87 -6.85 -29.66 -2.58
N GLU A 88 -5.77 -29.11 -3.11
CA GLU A 88 -4.49 -29.81 -3.23
C GLU A 88 -3.36 -28.98 -2.60
N THR A 89 -2.37 -29.63 -2.04
CA THR A 89 -1.13 -29.02 -1.59
C THR A 89 0.02 -30.04 -1.65
N ASP A 90 1.12 -29.62 -2.24
CA ASP A 90 2.34 -30.42 -2.19
C ASP A 90 2.95 -30.37 -0.78
N ILE A 91 3.39 -31.52 -0.31
CA ILE A 91 4.22 -31.62 0.88
C ILE A 91 5.66 -31.42 0.41
N LEU A 92 6.25 -30.31 0.85
CA LEU A 92 7.54 -29.89 0.35
C LEU A 92 8.69 -30.51 1.14
N ARG A 93 9.76 -30.83 0.44
CA ARG A 93 11.00 -31.36 1.04
C ARG A 93 12.07 -30.28 1.02
N PRO A 94 12.59 -29.83 2.17
CA PRO A 94 13.68 -28.87 2.22
C PRO A 94 15.00 -29.48 1.75
N LEU A 95 15.73 -28.73 0.92
CA LEU A 95 17.08 -29.05 0.45
C LEU A 95 17.99 -27.85 0.69
N PRO A 96 18.74 -27.80 1.80
CA PRO A 96 19.74 -26.78 2.05
C PRO A 96 20.91 -26.87 1.07
N VAL A 97 21.30 -25.73 0.51
CA VAL A 97 22.42 -25.58 -0.42
C VAL A 97 23.33 -24.47 0.13
N THR A 98 24.50 -24.87 0.61
CA THR A 98 25.54 -23.96 1.13
C THR A 98 26.71 -23.78 0.15
N ARG A 99 26.81 -24.66 -0.83
CA ARG A 99 27.84 -24.64 -1.89
C ARG A 99 27.24 -25.09 -3.21
N PRO A 100 27.60 -24.49 -4.34
CA PRO A 100 27.14 -24.94 -5.64
C PRO A 100 27.82 -26.31 -5.98
N LEU A 101 27.11 -27.14 -6.72
CA LEU A 101 27.66 -28.40 -7.26
C LEU A 101 28.70 -28.13 -8.36
N ARG A 102 28.38 -27.19 -9.25
CA ARG A 102 29.22 -26.70 -10.33
C ARG A 102 28.99 -25.22 -10.56
N THR A 103 29.99 -24.53 -11.07
CA THR A 103 29.88 -23.12 -11.46
C THR A 103 30.42 -22.90 -12.85
N GLY A 104 29.88 -21.88 -13.53
CA GLY A 104 30.38 -21.37 -14.81
C GLY A 104 30.27 -19.85 -14.87
N ARG A 105 30.46 -19.30 -16.05
CA ARG A 105 30.38 -17.83 -16.24
C ARG A 105 28.94 -17.36 -16.09
N GLY A 106 28.65 -16.71 -14.97
CA GLY A 106 27.32 -16.18 -14.66
C GLY A 106 26.31 -17.23 -14.16
N TRP A 107 26.73 -18.43 -13.75
CA TRP A 107 25.79 -19.41 -13.22
C TRP A 107 26.41 -20.36 -12.18
N ALA A 108 25.53 -20.93 -11.35
CA ALA A 108 25.84 -21.97 -10.39
C ALA A 108 24.76 -23.05 -10.39
N GLU A 109 25.15 -24.33 -10.32
CA GLU A 109 24.21 -25.45 -10.12
C GLU A 109 23.96 -25.64 -8.63
N LEU A 110 22.73 -25.43 -8.22
CA LEU A 110 22.30 -25.53 -6.80
C LEU A 110 22.02 -27.00 -6.40
N CYS A 111 21.34 -27.73 -7.28
CA CYS A 111 21.12 -29.15 -7.21
C CYS A 111 20.96 -29.70 -8.64
N PRO A 112 20.98 -31.04 -8.86
CA PRO A 112 20.92 -31.59 -10.21
C PRO A 112 19.78 -31.03 -11.05
N GLY A 113 20.14 -30.34 -12.16
CA GLY A 113 19.16 -29.72 -13.08
C GLY A 113 18.51 -28.43 -12.59
N VAL A 114 19.01 -27.80 -11.51
CA VAL A 114 18.56 -26.48 -11.04
C VAL A 114 19.74 -25.53 -11.00
N TYR A 115 19.69 -24.52 -11.84
CA TYR A 115 20.75 -23.53 -12.03
C TYR A 115 20.29 -22.13 -11.61
N LEU A 116 21.07 -21.46 -10.76
CA LEU A 116 20.96 -20.04 -10.51
C LEU A 116 21.83 -19.33 -11.55
N CYS A 117 21.19 -18.57 -12.43
CA CYS A 117 21.87 -17.79 -13.47
C CYS A 117 21.82 -16.32 -13.10
N ALA A 118 22.93 -15.60 -13.31
CA ALA A 118 23.06 -14.18 -13.02
C ALA A 118 23.57 -13.42 -14.24
N GLU A 119 22.91 -12.32 -14.55
CA GLU A 119 23.26 -11.41 -15.63
C GLU A 119 23.49 -9.99 -15.08
N GLY A 120 24.46 -9.27 -15.61
CA GLY A 120 24.71 -7.88 -15.23
C GLY A 120 23.57 -6.97 -15.72
N GLU A 121 23.06 -6.14 -14.83
CA GLU A 121 22.03 -5.14 -15.11
C GLU A 121 22.52 -3.75 -14.73
N LYS A 122 21.92 -2.71 -15.32
CA LYS A 122 22.23 -1.32 -14.97
C LYS A 122 21.88 -1.05 -13.50
N GLY A 123 22.91 -0.89 -12.68
CA GLY A 123 22.76 -0.68 -11.23
C GLY A 123 22.76 -1.97 -10.41
N GLY A 124 23.22 -3.11 -10.98
CA GLY A 124 23.31 -4.35 -10.21
C GLY A 124 23.36 -5.63 -11.05
N ALA A 125 22.56 -6.62 -10.70
CA ALA A 125 22.44 -7.88 -11.40
C ALA A 125 21.02 -8.45 -11.31
N ALA A 126 20.59 -9.20 -12.33
CA ALA A 126 19.39 -10.01 -12.32
C ALA A 126 19.76 -11.48 -12.04
N LEU A 127 18.96 -12.13 -11.19
CA LEU A 127 19.06 -13.55 -10.87
C LEU A 127 17.83 -14.30 -11.37
N THR A 128 18.04 -15.48 -11.98
CA THR A 128 16.95 -16.34 -12.46
C THR A 128 17.26 -17.81 -12.12
N LEU A 129 16.21 -18.59 -11.77
CA LEU A 129 16.33 -20.05 -11.70
C LEU A 129 16.01 -20.66 -13.07
N ARG A 130 16.85 -21.65 -13.50
CA ARG A 130 16.72 -22.30 -14.79
C ARG A 130 16.93 -23.81 -14.69
N LYS A 131 16.41 -24.57 -15.66
CA LYS A 131 16.67 -26.01 -15.81
C LYS A 131 18.00 -26.31 -16.51
N GLU A 132 18.55 -25.32 -17.21
CA GLU A 132 19.82 -25.41 -17.93
C GLU A 132 20.69 -24.19 -17.61
N PRO A 133 22.02 -24.32 -17.58
CA PRO A 133 22.92 -23.20 -17.32
C PRO A 133 22.88 -22.21 -18.49
N GLN A 134 22.93 -20.93 -18.18
CA GLN A 134 23.06 -19.86 -19.17
C GLN A 134 24.31 -19.05 -18.86
N GLU A 135 25.25 -19.04 -19.80
CA GLU A 135 26.42 -18.18 -19.68
C GLU A 135 26.08 -16.72 -19.93
N ALA A 136 26.49 -15.86 -19.01
CA ALA A 136 26.31 -14.41 -19.09
C ALA A 136 27.48 -13.68 -18.43
N GLU A 137 27.67 -12.40 -18.80
CA GLU A 137 28.50 -11.51 -18.00
C GLU A 137 27.75 -11.10 -16.73
N SER A 138 28.36 -11.34 -15.59
CA SER A 138 27.75 -11.06 -14.30
C SER A 138 28.79 -10.48 -13.34
N PRO A 139 28.40 -9.48 -12.51
CA PRO A 139 29.27 -8.99 -11.44
C PRO A 139 29.35 -9.98 -10.26
N LEU A 140 28.51 -11.01 -10.23
CA LEU A 140 28.51 -12.01 -9.17
C LEU A 140 29.68 -12.99 -9.32
N ARG A 141 30.27 -13.33 -8.18
CA ARG A 141 31.23 -14.41 -8.07
C ARG A 141 30.55 -15.62 -7.43
N PHE A 142 30.53 -16.75 -8.12
CA PHE A 142 29.98 -18.00 -7.62
C PHE A 142 31.04 -18.86 -6.97
N GLY A 143 30.71 -19.46 -5.79
CA GLY A 143 31.56 -20.35 -5.03
C GLY A 143 32.51 -19.65 -4.05
N GLY A 144 33.42 -20.38 -3.46
CA GLY A 144 34.27 -19.96 -2.35
C GLY A 144 33.62 -20.25 -1.01
N ASP A 145 33.61 -19.28 -0.08
CA ASP A 145 32.99 -19.42 1.26
C ASP A 145 31.48 -19.14 1.26
N ALA A 146 30.90 -18.77 0.10
CA ALA A 146 29.49 -18.51 -0.10
C ALA A 146 29.01 -19.15 -1.40
N LEU A 147 27.70 -19.25 -1.59
CA LEU A 147 27.10 -19.66 -2.87
C LEU A 147 27.43 -18.67 -3.97
N TRP A 148 27.31 -17.40 -3.67
CA TRP A 148 27.73 -16.28 -4.50
C TRP A 148 28.02 -15.03 -3.66
N SER A 149 28.75 -14.09 -4.24
CA SER A 149 29.04 -12.79 -3.62
C SER A 149 29.04 -11.65 -4.63
N LEU A 150 28.72 -10.44 -4.13
CA LEU A 150 28.74 -9.18 -4.85
C LEU A 150 29.27 -8.07 -3.93
N GLY A 151 30.52 -7.65 -4.10
CA GLY A 151 31.14 -6.71 -3.16
C GLY A 151 31.18 -7.28 -1.74
N THR A 152 30.57 -6.61 -0.78
CA THR A 152 30.42 -7.03 0.61
C THR A 152 29.26 -7.99 0.84
N LEU A 153 28.29 -8.02 -0.08
CA LEU A 153 27.13 -8.90 -0.01
C LEU A 153 27.52 -10.35 -0.34
N SER A 154 27.05 -11.28 0.44
CA SER A 154 27.19 -12.74 0.19
C SER A 154 25.87 -13.46 0.44
N CYS A 155 25.58 -14.43 -0.41
CA CYS A 155 24.55 -15.44 -0.17
C CYS A 155 25.20 -16.65 0.50
N THR A 156 24.87 -16.87 1.75
CA THR A 156 25.49 -17.92 2.56
C THR A 156 24.77 -19.25 2.44
N GLU A 157 23.46 -19.22 2.20
CA GLU A 157 22.62 -20.40 2.07
C GLU A 157 21.40 -20.13 1.18
N ILE A 158 21.01 -21.13 0.40
CA ILE A 158 19.70 -21.22 -0.25
C ILE A 158 19.07 -22.54 0.16
N THR A 159 17.88 -22.51 0.78
CA THR A 159 17.07 -23.71 0.99
C THR A 159 16.01 -23.79 -0.10
N LEU A 160 16.11 -24.78 -0.97
CA LEU A 160 15.07 -25.10 -1.95
C LEU A 160 14.00 -25.96 -1.28
N LEU A 161 12.74 -25.56 -1.39
CA LEU A 161 11.60 -26.39 -0.99
C LEU A 161 11.08 -27.09 -2.24
N LEU A 162 11.36 -28.40 -2.33
CA LEU A 162 11.10 -29.21 -3.51
C LEU A 162 9.72 -29.86 -3.45
N ARG A 163 9.02 -29.88 -4.58
CA ARG A 163 7.80 -30.67 -4.79
C ARG A 163 8.12 -32.18 -4.79
N PRO A 164 7.09 -33.03 -4.73
CA PRO A 164 7.28 -34.49 -4.83
C PRO A 164 8.00 -34.95 -6.10
N ASP A 165 7.86 -34.20 -7.20
CA ASP A 165 8.56 -34.46 -8.48
C ASP A 165 10.00 -33.97 -8.52
N GLY A 166 10.48 -33.35 -7.43
CA GLY A 166 11.84 -32.82 -7.30
C GLY A 166 12.03 -31.41 -7.86
N THR A 167 10.98 -30.77 -8.40
CA THR A 167 11.07 -29.38 -8.87
C THR A 167 10.97 -28.39 -7.70
N PRO A 168 11.70 -27.26 -7.74
CA PRO A 168 11.56 -26.20 -6.74
C PRO A 168 10.16 -25.59 -6.76
N ALA A 169 9.54 -25.47 -5.59
CA ALA A 169 8.29 -24.73 -5.37
C ALA A 169 8.57 -23.38 -4.74
N ARG A 170 9.43 -23.35 -3.74
CA ARG A 170 9.81 -22.14 -2.99
C ARG A 170 11.31 -22.13 -2.73
N MET A 171 11.81 -20.97 -2.42
CA MET A 171 13.21 -20.74 -2.09
C MET A 171 13.29 -19.83 -0.86
N GLU A 172 14.13 -20.21 0.08
CA GLU A 172 14.56 -19.37 1.18
C GLU A 172 16.03 -19.01 0.95
N THR A 173 16.36 -17.72 0.89
CA THR A 173 17.70 -17.21 0.65
C THR A 173 18.20 -16.48 1.88
N THR A 174 19.40 -16.81 2.36
CA THR A 174 20.08 -16.10 3.45
C THR A 174 21.20 -15.23 2.89
N LEU A 175 21.06 -13.91 3.07
CA LEU A 175 22.03 -12.90 2.65
C LEU A 175 22.74 -12.31 3.87
N ARG A 176 24.00 -11.88 3.66
CA ARG A 176 24.81 -11.15 4.64
C ARG A 176 25.63 -10.08 3.93
N GLY A 177 25.51 -8.81 4.35
CA GLY A 177 26.14 -7.70 3.63
C GLY A 177 26.75 -6.59 4.51
N GLY A 178 26.70 -6.71 5.83
CA GLY A 178 27.27 -5.72 6.76
C GLY A 178 26.47 -4.41 6.86
N GLN A 179 25.19 -4.42 6.42
CA GLN A 179 24.27 -3.30 6.63
C GLN A 179 23.93 -3.14 8.12
N ARG A 180 23.58 -1.92 8.50
CA ARG A 180 23.08 -1.56 9.84
C ARG A 180 21.62 -1.15 9.78
N HIS A 181 21.18 -0.65 8.64
CA HIS A 181 19.83 -0.19 8.38
C HIS A 181 19.26 -0.85 7.13
N VAL A 182 17.99 -1.22 7.22
CA VAL A 182 17.21 -1.80 6.13
C VAL A 182 15.93 -1.00 5.96
N TYR A 183 15.67 -0.52 4.76
CA TYR A 183 14.53 0.32 4.43
C TYR A 183 13.68 -0.31 3.34
N GLY A 184 12.48 0.24 3.10
CA GLY A 184 11.60 -0.20 2.03
C GLY A 184 10.52 -1.15 2.51
N THR A 185 10.24 -2.19 1.74
CA THR A 185 9.17 -3.20 1.95
C THR A 185 7.74 -2.67 1.86
N GLY A 186 7.55 -1.48 1.27
CA GLY A 186 6.26 -0.83 1.13
C GLY A 186 5.97 0.20 2.21
N GLU A 187 4.71 0.53 2.38
CA GLU A 187 4.22 1.44 3.39
C GLU A 187 4.22 0.75 4.76
N ARG A 188 5.06 1.21 5.71
CA ARG A 188 5.25 0.58 7.02
C ARG A 188 4.91 1.55 8.16
N PHE A 189 3.91 1.19 8.95
CA PHE A 189 3.43 1.97 10.09
C PHE A 189 4.25 1.74 11.36
N ASP A 190 5.07 0.69 11.37
CA ASP A 190 5.87 0.27 12.52
C ASP A 190 7.31 0.82 12.53
N GLY A 191 7.71 1.54 11.50
CA GLY A 191 9.00 2.23 11.38
C GLY A 191 9.57 2.19 9.95
N PRO A 192 10.30 3.23 9.49
CA PRO A 192 10.95 3.22 8.18
C PRO A 192 12.18 2.29 8.14
N ASP A 193 12.87 2.11 9.25
CA ASP A 193 13.96 1.15 9.40
C ASP A 193 13.40 -0.20 9.86
N GLN A 194 13.63 -1.23 9.06
CA GLN A 194 13.13 -2.57 9.25
C GLN A 194 14.18 -3.54 9.86
N GLN A 195 15.38 -3.06 10.19
CA GLN A 195 16.40 -3.89 10.84
C GLN A 195 15.88 -4.47 12.16
N GLY A 196 16.07 -5.76 12.38
CA GLY A 196 15.54 -6.50 13.54
C GLY A 196 14.04 -6.86 13.43
N ARG A 197 13.42 -6.69 12.26
CA ARG A 197 11.99 -6.94 12.02
C ARG A 197 11.75 -7.97 10.91
N GLY A 198 10.50 -8.37 10.79
CA GLY A 198 10.02 -9.15 9.65
C GLY A 198 8.91 -8.40 8.92
N SER A 199 8.79 -8.63 7.63
CA SER A 199 7.68 -8.10 6.84
C SER A 199 7.07 -9.13 5.93
N CYS A 200 5.78 -8.95 5.63
CA CYS A 200 5.02 -9.77 4.71
C CYS A 200 4.62 -8.93 3.51
N GLY A 201 4.92 -9.41 2.31
CA GLY A 201 4.66 -8.71 1.05
C GLY A 201 3.24 -8.90 0.53
N GLN A 202 2.24 -9.11 1.38
CA GLN A 202 0.84 -9.24 1.00
C GLN A 202 0.08 -7.95 1.25
N VAL A 203 -0.65 -7.46 0.25
CA VAL A 203 -1.60 -6.34 0.41
C VAL A 203 -2.65 -6.74 1.44
N ALA A 204 -2.78 -5.96 2.49
CA ALA A 204 -3.68 -6.29 3.58
C ALA A 204 -4.25 -5.05 4.26
N GLU A 205 -5.56 -5.06 4.48
CA GLU A 205 -6.26 -4.08 5.28
C GLU A 205 -6.40 -4.56 6.72
N HIS A 206 -5.98 -3.74 7.67
CA HIS A 206 -6.40 -3.85 9.05
C HIS A 206 -7.00 -2.51 9.49
N PHE A 207 -8.29 -2.39 9.32
CA PHE A 207 -9.02 -1.14 9.51
C PHE A 207 -8.64 -0.42 10.81
N THR A 208 -8.30 0.85 10.69
CA THR A 208 -7.92 1.82 11.72
C THR A 208 -6.54 1.69 12.37
N ARG A 209 -5.88 0.55 12.28
CA ARG A 209 -4.54 0.34 12.86
C ARG A 209 -3.78 -0.71 12.06
N GLN A 210 -2.97 -0.28 11.12
CA GLN A 210 -2.23 -1.20 10.26
C GLN A 210 -1.15 -2.01 11.02
N GLY A 211 -0.40 -1.40 11.91
CA GLY A 211 0.67 -2.12 12.62
C GLY A 211 1.68 -2.74 11.64
N PRO A 212 1.88 -4.09 11.65
CA PRO A 212 2.80 -4.76 10.73
C PRO A 212 2.21 -5.01 9.33
N TRP A 213 0.96 -4.63 9.08
CA TRP A 213 0.28 -4.83 7.81
C TRP A 213 0.51 -3.64 6.88
N SER A 214 0.19 -3.80 5.60
CA SER A 214 0.39 -2.75 4.63
C SER A 214 -0.68 -2.77 3.56
N TYR A 215 -1.28 -1.61 3.27
CA TYR A 215 -2.09 -1.42 2.08
C TYR A 215 -1.25 -1.45 0.80
N LEU A 216 0.04 -1.11 0.93
CA LEU A 216 0.98 -0.97 -0.19
C LEU A 216 2.32 -1.65 0.16
N PRO A 217 2.36 -3.00 0.26
CA PRO A 217 3.63 -3.71 0.39
C PRO A 217 4.38 -3.70 -0.95
N VAL A 218 5.71 -3.70 -0.90
CA VAL A 218 6.55 -3.84 -2.09
C VAL A 218 7.64 -4.87 -1.80
N PRO A 219 7.88 -5.87 -2.68
CA PRO A 219 8.93 -6.86 -2.48
C PRO A 219 10.32 -6.27 -2.81
N LEU A 220 10.68 -5.23 -2.07
CA LEU A 220 11.88 -4.42 -2.20
C LEU A 220 12.47 -4.15 -0.82
N PHE A 221 13.78 -4.23 -0.69
CA PHE A 221 14.48 -3.53 0.39
C PHE A 221 15.72 -2.81 -0.12
N LEU A 222 16.07 -1.74 0.59
CA LEU A 222 17.26 -0.91 0.39
C LEU A 222 18.12 -0.99 1.64
N THR A 223 19.44 -0.85 1.52
CA THR A 223 20.34 -0.84 2.69
C THR A 223 21.39 0.25 2.62
N ASP A 224 21.93 0.62 3.76
CA ASP A 224 23.16 1.43 3.89
C ASP A 224 24.43 0.62 3.56
N GLY A 225 24.34 -0.71 3.47
CA GLY A 225 25.45 -1.60 3.14
C GLY A 225 25.88 -1.63 1.67
N GLY A 226 25.31 -0.75 0.83
CA GLY A 226 25.66 -0.63 -0.59
C GLY A 226 24.95 -1.62 -1.50
N PHE A 227 23.94 -2.31 -1.03
CA PHE A 227 23.11 -3.26 -1.77
C PHE A 227 21.62 -3.15 -1.38
N GLY A 228 20.77 -3.54 -2.28
CA GLY A 228 19.34 -3.75 -2.09
C GLY A 228 18.87 -4.95 -2.89
N TRP A 229 17.63 -5.33 -2.72
CA TRP A 229 17.03 -6.45 -3.41
C TRP A 229 15.59 -6.11 -3.82
N PHE A 230 15.19 -6.59 -4.98
CA PHE A 230 13.84 -6.43 -5.51
C PHE A 230 13.41 -7.69 -6.26
N ARG A 231 12.14 -8.04 -6.20
CA ARG A 231 11.52 -9.10 -6.99
C ARG A 231 10.27 -8.60 -7.70
N ASP A 232 10.25 -8.72 -9.02
CA ASP A 232 9.05 -8.43 -9.82
C ASP A 232 8.13 -9.67 -9.85
N ALA A 233 7.35 -9.85 -8.79
CA ALA A 233 6.38 -10.93 -8.65
C ALA A 233 5.13 -10.42 -7.93
N GLY A 234 3.98 -11.04 -8.17
CA GLY A 234 2.73 -10.75 -7.44
C GLY A 234 2.53 -11.61 -6.19
N GLU A 235 3.39 -12.59 -5.97
CA GLU A 235 3.31 -13.48 -4.82
C GLU A 235 3.70 -12.82 -3.51
N ASN A 236 3.30 -13.45 -2.41
CA ASN A 236 3.70 -13.01 -1.09
C ASN A 236 5.17 -13.37 -0.82
N VAL A 237 6.05 -12.35 -0.84
CA VAL A 237 7.44 -12.44 -0.41
C VAL A 237 7.53 -12.10 1.06
N ARG A 238 8.25 -12.91 1.84
CA ARG A 238 8.49 -12.67 3.26
C ARG A 238 9.94 -12.32 3.52
N PHE A 239 10.16 -11.36 4.38
CA PHE A 239 11.47 -10.94 4.84
C PHE A 239 11.61 -11.14 6.35
N ALA A 240 12.80 -11.55 6.79
CA ALA A 240 13.25 -11.45 8.17
C ALA A 240 14.61 -10.75 8.17
N PHE A 241 14.66 -9.57 8.75
CA PHE A 241 15.88 -8.78 8.93
C PHE A 241 16.38 -9.02 10.35
N GLU A 242 17.34 -9.94 10.50
CA GLU A 242 17.77 -10.42 11.81
C GLU A 242 18.75 -9.46 12.48
N GLU A 243 18.71 -9.37 13.80
CA GLU A 243 19.59 -8.49 14.60
C GLU A 243 21.08 -8.77 14.36
N ASP A 244 21.46 -10.01 14.00
CA ASP A 244 22.83 -10.40 13.69
C ASP A 244 23.31 -9.97 12.28
N GLY A 245 22.46 -9.28 11.53
CA GLY A 245 22.72 -8.76 10.19
C GLY A 245 22.45 -9.76 9.05
N ASN A 246 21.88 -10.93 9.33
CA ASN A 246 21.37 -11.79 8.27
C ASN A 246 20.04 -11.27 7.74
N ILE A 247 19.82 -11.44 6.45
CA ILE A 247 18.54 -11.18 5.79
C ILE A 247 18.04 -12.49 5.19
N ARG A 248 16.87 -12.95 5.65
CA ARG A 248 16.19 -14.11 5.05
C ARG A 248 15.05 -13.64 4.18
N ILE A 249 14.98 -14.23 2.98
CA ILE A 249 13.97 -13.95 1.97
C ILE A 249 13.29 -15.26 1.63
N GLU A 250 12.00 -15.37 1.88
CA GLU A 250 11.17 -16.50 1.46
C GLU A 250 10.30 -16.09 0.27
N SER A 251 10.44 -16.79 -0.85
CA SER A 251 9.74 -16.49 -2.09
C SER A 251 9.38 -17.77 -2.86
N ALA A 252 8.49 -17.70 -3.86
CA ALA A 252 8.28 -18.81 -4.77
C ALA A 252 9.54 -19.07 -5.62
N ALA A 253 9.73 -20.30 -6.05
CA ALA A 253 10.82 -20.68 -6.91
C ALA A 253 10.29 -21.31 -8.22
N GLY A 254 10.79 -20.85 -9.36
CA GLY A 254 10.36 -21.34 -10.65
C GLY A 254 11.17 -20.71 -11.79
N PRO A 255 10.98 -21.19 -13.04
CA PRO A 255 11.73 -20.70 -14.20
C PRO A 255 11.42 -19.26 -14.57
N GLU A 256 10.29 -18.74 -14.13
CA GLU A 256 9.88 -17.32 -14.30
C GLU A 256 10.37 -16.41 -13.16
N MET A 257 11.07 -16.97 -12.17
CA MET A 257 11.64 -16.21 -11.08
C MET A 257 12.66 -15.20 -11.63
N LYS A 258 12.47 -13.91 -11.30
CA LYS A 258 13.44 -12.87 -11.59
C LYS A 258 13.63 -12.00 -10.35
N GLU A 259 14.85 -12.02 -9.82
CA GLU A 259 15.26 -11.19 -8.68
C GLU A 259 16.33 -10.22 -9.13
N TYR A 260 16.34 -9.04 -8.53
CA TYR A 260 17.31 -7.99 -8.84
C TYR A 260 18.12 -7.65 -7.59
N LEU A 261 19.42 -7.70 -7.71
CA LEU A 261 20.35 -7.11 -6.74
C LEU A 261 20.64 -5.68 -7.19
N LEU A 262 20.32 -4.73 -6.34
CA LEU A 262 20.53 -3.31 -6.56
C LEU A 262 21.82 -2.88 -5.87
N THR A 263 22.58 -1.95 -6.43
CA THR A 263 23.88 -1.54 -5.85
C THR A 263 23.99 -0.02 -5.67
N GLY A 264 24.88 0.41 -4.78
CA GLY A 264 25.17 1.81 -4.49
C GLY A 264 24.46 2.32 -3.23
N THR A 265 24.34 3.64 -3.09
CA THR A 265 23.62 4.27 -1.96
C THR A 265 22.12 3.96 -1.99
N PRO A 266 21.37 4.12 -0.88
CA PRO A 266 19.92 3.95 -0.88
C PRO A 266 19.21 4.69 -2.00
N ALA A 267 19.63 5.92 -2.31
CA ALA A 267 19.09 6.68 -3.44
C ALA A 267 19.39 6.04 -4.81
N ALA A 268 20.57 5.45 -5.00
CA ALA A 268 20.92 4.76 -6.23
C ALA A 268 20.12 3.46 -6.41
N GLN A 269 19.96 2.71 -5.31
CA GLN A 269 19.14 1.49 -5.26
C GLN A 269 17.68 1.79 -5.59
N LEU A 270 17.10 2.85 -4.98
CA LEU A 270 15.73 3.29 -5.26
C LEU A 270 15.54 3.69 -6.73
N ARG A 271 16.46 4.48 -7.31
CA ARG A 271 16.41 4.83 -8.74
C ARG A 271 16.49 3.61 -9.66
N ALA A 272 17.32 2.62 -9.31
CA ALA A 272 17.39 1.37 -10.07
C ALA A 272 16.06 0.61 -10.03
N TYR A 273 15.42 0.53 -8.86
CA TYR A 273 14.08 -0.06 -8.71
C TYR A 273 13.03 0.69 -9.56
N LEU A 274 12.98 2.02 -9.47
CA LEU A 274 12.02 2.82 -10.26
C LEU A 274 12.21 2.62 -11.77
N ALA A 275 13.47 2.55 -12.24
CA ALA A 275 13.76 2.29 -13.64
C ALA A 275 13.29 0.90 -14.14
N LEU A 276 13.21 -0.09 -13.24
CA LEU A 276 12.71 -1.43 -13.56
C LEU A 276 11.17 -1.51 -13.57
N THR A 277 10.48 -0.63 -12.85
CA THR A 277 9.05 -0.78 -12.55
C THR A 277 8.14 0.25 -13.25
N GLY A 278 8.69 1.19 -13.98
CA GLY A 278 7.97 2.11 -14.84
C GLY A 278 8.24 3.59 -14.57
N GLU A 279 7.70 4.43 -15.42
CA GLU A 279 7.89 5.88 -15.37
C GLU A 279 7.11 6.51 -14.21
N CYS A 280 7.74 7.49 -13.55
CA CYS A 280 7.10 8.27 -12.49
C CYS A 280 6.07 9.24 -13.08
N VAL A 281 4.91 9.32 -12.46
CA VAL A 281 3.83 10.23 -12.87
C VAL A 281 3.87 11.49 -12.01
N LEU A 282 3.82 12.68 -12.67
CA LEU A 282 3.68 13.97 -12.01
C LEU A 282 2.19 14.29 -11.86
N PRO A 283 1.66 14.50 -10.65
CA PRO A 283 0.33 15.08 -10.47
C PRO A 283 0.24 16.51 -11.00
N PRO A 284 -0.95 17.00 -11.40
CA PRO A 284 -1.12 18.39 -11.80
C PRO A 284 -0.85 19.36 -10.64
N GLU A 285 -0.52 20.61 -10.94
CA GLU A 285 -0.15 21.62 -9.93
C GLU A 285 -1.19 21.80 -8.84
N TRP A 286 -2.48 21.79 -9.21
CA TRP A 286 -3.57 21.94 -8.24
C TRP A 286 -3.60 20.84 -7.16
N ALA A 287 -3.05 19.67 -7.43
CA ALA A 287 -2.97 18.59 -6.44
C ALA A 287 -2.09 18.91 -5.20
N PHE A 288 -1.24 19.92 -5.32
CA PHE A 288 -0.36 20.36 -4.22
C PHE A 288 -0.98 21.43 -3.31
N GLY A 289 -2.22 21.85 -3.54
CA GLY A 289 -2.99 22.67 -2.60
C GLY A 289 -3.64 21.87 -1.47
N LEU A 290 -4.62 22.45 -0.79
CA LEU A 290 -5.39 21.76 0.24
C LEU A 290 -6.54 20.96 -0.39
N TRP A 291 -6.72 19.71 0.06
CA TRP A 291 -7.85 18.86 -0.26
C TRP A 291 -8.82 18.78 0.91
N ILE A 292 -10.10 18.90 0.63
CA ILE A 292 -11.17 18.81 1.62
C ILE A 292 -12.08 17.63 1.29
N SER A 293 -12.44 16.86 2.32
CA SER A 293 -13.27 15.66 2.18
C SER A 293 -13.96 15.30 3.50
N ALA A 294 -15.15 14.75 3.41
CA ALA A 294 -15.80 14.01 4.49
C ALA A 294 -16.89 13.09 3.96
N ASN A 295 -17.04 11.90 4.55
CA ASN A 295 -18.15 10.99 4.24
C ASN A 295 -19.51 11.57 4.67
N GLY A 296 -19.51 12.61 5.49
CA GLY A 296 -20.72 13.25 5.99
C GLY A 296 -21.39 14.21 5.00
N TRP A 297 -20.79 14.50 3.84
CA TRP A 297 -21.37 15.40 2.83
C TRP A 297 -22.23 14.59 1.87
N HIS A 298 -23.56 14.68 2.05
CA HIS A 298 -24.52 13.81 1.38
C HIS A 298 -25.38 14.51 0.33
N CYS A 299 -25.38 15.86 0.27
CA CYS A 299 -26.26 16.63 -0.57
C CYS A 299 -25.63 17.98 -1.00
N ASP A 300 -26.33 18.70 -1.89
CA ASP A 300 -25.91 20.03 -2.37
C ASP A 300 -25.71 21.03 -1.22
N GLU A 301 -26.58 20.99 -0.21
CA GLU A 301 -26.50 21.90 0.93
C GLU A 301 -25.24 21.69 1.76
N ASP A 302 -24.79 20.42 1.94
CA ASP A 302 -23.53 20.13 2.62
C ASP A 302 -22.34 20.71 1.84
N VAL A 303 -22.35 20.58 0.50
CA VAL A 303 -21.31 21.16 -0.37
C VAL A 303 -21.31 22.68 -0.29
N ASP A 304 -22.49 23.30 -0.43
CA ASP A 304 -22.65 24.75 -0.38
C ASP A 304 -22.22 25.33 0.98
N GLU A 305 -22.48 24.61 2.08
CA GLU A 305 -21.96 24.96 3.41
C GLU A 305 -20.43 24.95 3.42
N GLN A 306 -19.79 23.93 2.87
CA GLN A 306 -18.32 23.89 2.84
C GLN A 306 -17.72 25.03 2.00
N LEU A 307 -18.27 25.29 0.83
CA LEU A 307 -17.84 26.40 -0.02
C LEU A 307 -17.99 27.76 0.71
N PHE A 308 -19.13 27.98 1.39
CA PHE A 308 -19.34 29.16 2.22
C PHE A 308 -18.32 29.26 3.38
N MET A 309 -18.02 28.14 4.03
CA MET A 309 -17.09 28.14 5.17
C MET A 309 -15.64 28.38 4.73
N LEU A 310 -15.23 27.88 3.57
CA LEU A 310 -13.93 28.19 2.97
C LEU A 310 -13.79 29.70 2.75
N GLU A 311 -14.80 30.35 2.17
CA GLU A 311 -14.82 31.82 1.95
C GLU A 311 -14.80 32.57 3.30
N LYS A 312 -15.69 32.19 4.23
CA LYS A 312 -15.85 32.84 5.54
C LYS A 312 -14.56 32.84 6.37
N TYR A 313 -13.79 31.78 6.32
CA TYR A 313 -12.54 31.63 7.09
C TYR A 313 -11.28 32.00 6.28
N ASP A 314 -11.44 32.48 5.05
CA ASP A 314 -10.31 32.70 4.12
C ASP A 314 -9.37 31.50 4.11
N CYS A 315 -9.95 30.30 3.88
CA CYS A 315 -9.27 29.02 3.90
C CYS A 315 -9.17 28.47 2.48
N PRO A 316 -8.10 28.76 1.73
CA PRO A 316 -7.97 28.33 0.35
C PRO A 316 -7.87 26.80 0.27
N ALA A 317 -8.67 26.21 -0.61
CA ALA A 317 -8.61 24.80 -0.98
C ALA A 317 -8.51 24.68 -2.50
N SER A 318 -7.94 23.61 -2.99
CA SER A 318 -7.83 23.33 -4.43
C SER A 318 -8.63 22.12 -4.87
N VAL A 319 -8.99 21.22 -3.97
CA VAL A 319 -9.69 19.97 -4.29
C VAL A 319 -10.82 19.72 -3.29
N MET A 320 -11.96 19.27 -3.82
CA MET A 320 -13.04 18.68 -3.03
C MET A 320 -13.20 17.21 -3.43
N VAL A 321 -13.22 16.31 -2.47
CA VAL A 321 -13.51 14.88 -2.67
C VAL A 321 -14.90 14.60 -2.13
N LEU A 322 -15.80 14.09 -2.98
CA LEU A 322 -17.13 13.63 -2.58
C LEU A 322 -17.16 12.11 -2.52
N GLU A 323 -17.61 11.60 -1.38
CA GLU A 323 -17.73 10.17 -1.12
C GLU A 323 -19.17 9.69 -1.28
N ALA A 324 -20.14 10.35 -0.66
CA ALA A 324 -21.56 9.97 -0.65
C ALA A 324 -22.36 10.47 -1.87
N TRP A 325 -21.73 10.58 -3.03
CA TRP A 325 -22.34 11.08 -4.24
C TRP A 325 -23.17 10.05 -5.00
N SER A 326 -22.76 8.77 -4.94
CA SER A 326 -23.29 7.71 -5.80
C SER A 326 -24.53 7.02 -5.24
N ASP A 327 -25.20 6.24 -6.09
CA ASP A 327 -26.40 5.46 -5.77
C ASP A 327 -26.12 4.26 -4.83
N GLU A 328 -24.88 4.04 -4.42
CA GLU A 328 -24.42 2.92 -3.58
C GLU A 328 -24.76 1.52 -4.08
N SER A 329 -25.27 1.41 -5.31
CA SER A 329 -25.59 0.15 -5.98
C SER A 329 -24.66 -0.11 -7.15
N THR A 330 -24.40 0.92 -7.97
CA THR A 330 -23.57 0.81 -9.18
C THR A 330 -22.27 1.61 -9.10
N PHE A 331 -22.17 2.60 -8.19
CA PHE A 331 -21.02 3.48 -8.00
C PHE A 331 -20.59 4.30 -9.23
N TYR A 332 -21.50 4.49 -10.20
CA TYR A 332 -21.27 5.36 -11.36
C TYR A 332 -22.44 6.29 -11.66
N ARG A 333 -23.55 6.16 -10.94
CA ARG A 333 -24.70 7.06 -11.05
C ARG A 333 -24.81 7.92 -9.81
N TRP A 334 -25.12 9.19 -9.97
CA TRP A 334 -25.48 10.05 -8.85
C TRP A 334 -26.80 9.54 -8.22
N ASN A 335 -26.88 9.59 -6.90
CA ASN A 335 -28.11 9.22 -6.21
C ASN A 335 -29.16 10.34 -6.30
N ALA A 336 -30.42 10.02 -5.91
CA ALA A 336 -31.55 10.95 -6.06
C ALA A 336 -31.50 12.19 -5.14
N VAL A 337 -30.57 12.24 -4.18
CA VAL A 337 -30.42 13.40 -3.28
C VAL A 337 -29.69 14.54 -3.99
N TRP A 338 -29.01 14.27 -5.10
CA TRP A 338 -28.34 15.27 -5.94
C TRP A 338 -29.22 15.62 -7.13
N PRO A 339 -30.07 16.68 -7.05
CA PRO A 339 -31.05 16.98 -8.09
C PRO A 339 -30.44 17.53 -9.38
N ASP A 340 -29.28 18.20 -9.31
CA ASP A 340 -28.52 18.72 -10.48
C ASP A 340 -27.01 18.43 -10.31
N PRO A 341 -26.56 17.19 -10.55
CA PRO A 341 -25.14 16.84 -10.43
C PRO A 341 -24.20 17.73 -11.24
N ALA A 342 -24.59 18.06 -12.48
CA ALA A 342 -23.80 18.94 -13.33
C ALA A 342 -23.72 20.37 -12.76
N GLY A 343 -24.77 20.83 -12.09
CA GLY A 343 -24.78 22.09 -11.34
C GLY A 343 -23.83 22.04 -10.15
N THR A 344 -23.84 20.97 -9.39
CA THR A 344 -22.90 20.78 -8.26
C THR A 344 -21.46 20.82 -8.73
N VAL A 345 -21.13 20.07 -9.80
CA VAL A 345 -19.78 20.08 -10.39
C VAL A 345 -19.38 21.51 -10.81
N ARG A 346 -20.29 22.24 -11.49
CA ARG A 346 -20.03 23.65 -11.87
C ARG A 346 -19.79 24.55 -10.67
N ARG A 347 -20.64 24.50 -9.61
CA ARG A 347 -20.47 25.32 -8.41
C ARG A 347 -19.11 25.11 -7.74
N VAL A 348 -18.68 23.87 -7.60
CA VAL A 348 -17.36 23.52 -7.05
C VAL A 348 -16.25 24.12 -7.91
N ARG A 349 -16.32 23.96 -9.23
CA ARG A 349 -15.33 24.49 -10.18
C ARG A 349 -15.31 26.01 -10.26
N ASP A 350 -16.47 26.66 -10.19
CA ASP A 350 -16.59 28.13 -10.20
C ASP A 350 -15.93 28.78 -8.97
N GLN A 351 -15.76 28.03 -7.88
CA GLN A 351 -14.97 28.41 -6.71
C GLN A 351 -13.49 28.11 -6.85
N GLY A 352 -13.03 27.57 -7.99
CA GLY A 352 -11.64 27.24 -8.25
C GLY A 352 -11.18 25.89 -7.68
N LEU A 353 -12.11 25.04 -7.24
CA LEU A 353 -11.80 23.69 -6.75
C LEU A 353 -11.94 22.65 -7.86
N HIS A 354 -11.10 21.63 -7.81
CA HIS A 354 -11.18 20.45 -8.65
C HIS A 354 -11.99 19.36 -7.93
N LEU A 355 -12.98 18.77 -8.62
CA LEU A 355 -13.85 17.76 -8.03
C LEU A 355 -13.33 16.35 -8.31
N ILE A 356 -13.21 15.57 -7.23
CA ILE A 356 -12.82 14.17 -7.23
C ILE A 356 -13.93 13.33 -6.62
N LEU A 357 -14.25 12.19 -7.23
CA LEU A 357 -15.30 11.30 -6.77
C LEU A 357 -14.73 9.99 -6.25
N TRP A 358 -15.25 9.51 -5.13
CA TRP A 358 -14.90 8.21 -4.57
C TRP A 358 -15.33 7.07 -5.49
N GLN A 359 -14.52 6.04 -5.61
CA GLN A 359 -14.74 4.84 -6.40
C GLN A 359 -14.24 3.59 -5.68
N ILE A 360 -14.89 2.47 -5.98
CA ILE A 360 -14.56 1.14 -5.49
C ILE A 360 -14.67 0.12 -6.65
N PRO A 361 -13.75 -0.85 -6.79
CA PRO A 361 -13.75 -1.78 -7.92
C PRO A 361 -14.65 -3.00 -7.67
N VAL A 362 -15.94 -2.80 -7.36
CA VAL A 362 -16.87 -3.90 -7.10
C VAL A 362 -18.17 -3.77 -7.88
N LEU A 363 -18.76 -4.92 -8.24
CA LEU A 363 -20.19 -5.04 -8.52
C LEU A 363 -20.83 -5.52 -7.21
N LYS A 364 -21.52 -4.61 -6.52
CA LYS A 364 -22.03 -4.81 -5.16
C LYS A 364 -23.00 -5.99 -5.10
N ALA A 365 -22.98 -6.75 -4.01
CA ALA A 365 -23.90 -7.85 -3.75
C ALA A 365 -25.36 -7.37 -3.87
N LEU A 366 -26.18 -8.05 -4.66
CA LEU A 366 -27.53 -7.58 -5.02
C LEU A 366 -28.46 -7.41 -3.81
N ASN A 367 -28.26 -8.20 -2.77
CA ASN A 367 -29.04 -8.09 -1.52
C ASN A 367 -28.72 -6.82 -0.73
N ASP A 368 -27.57 -6.20 -0.99
CA ASP A 368 -27.08 -5.01 -0.29
C ASP A 368 -27.28 -3.74 -1.14
N CYS A 369 -27.94 -3.86 -2.31
CA CYS A 369 -28.20 -2.72 -3.19
C CYS A 369 -29.51 -2.03 -2.84
N PRO A 370 -29.52 -0.71 -2.55
CA PRO A 370 -30.74 0.08 -2.38
C PRO A 370 -31.62 0.08 -3.63
N ASP A 371 -31.03 0.16 -4.84
CA ASP A 371 -31.67 0.03 -6.15
C ASP A 371 -31.07 -1.17 -6.89
N ALA A 372 -31.68 -2.33 -6.70
CA ALA A 372 -31.12 -3.58 -7.17
C ALA A 372 -31.26 -3.78 -8.71
N GLU A 373 -32.18 -3.10 -9.38
CA GLU A 373 -32.47 -3.40 -10.80
C GLU A 373 -31.32 -3.00 -11.75
N PRO A 374 -30.72 -1.80 -11.67
CA PRO A 374 -29.56 -1.49 -12.47
C PRO A 374 -28.35 -2.34 -12.12
N ALA A 375 -28.13 -2.60 -10.82
CA ALA A 375 -27.03 -3.45 -10.35
C ALA A 375 -27.20 -4.89 -10.86
N ARG A 376 -28.43 -5.44 -10.90
CA ARG A 376 -28.73 -6.76 -11.44
C ARG A 376 -28.38 -6.86 -12.91
N ARG A 377 -28.78 -5.88 -13.73
CA ARG A 377 -28.46 -5.86 -15.17
C ARG A 377 -26.95 -5.85 -15.40
N ASP A 378 -26.23 -5.01 -14.65
CA ASP A 378 -24.77 -4.96 -14.73
C ASP A 378 -24.12 -6.27 -14.30
N TRP A 379 -24.62 -6.87 -13.23
CA TRP A 379 -24.16 -8.18 -12.77
C TRP A 379 -24.35 -9.29 -13.82
N GLU A 380 -25.58 -9.41 -14.37
CA GLU A 380 -25.90 -10.42 -15.38
C GLU A 380 -25.08 -10.22 -16.65
N GLU A 381 -24.92 -8.99 -17.11
CA GLU A 381 -24.10 -8.64 -18.25
C GLU A 381 -22.64 -9.01 -18.02
N ALA A 382 -22.05 -8.56 -16.90
CA ALA A 382 -20.65 -8.78 -16.59
C ALA A 382 -20.32 -10.27 -16.44
N VAL A 383 -21.19 -11.05 -15.78
CA VAL A 383 -21.02 -12.50 -15.64
C VAL A 383 -21.14 -13.20 -16.99
N SER A 384 -22.17 -12.87 -17.80
CA SER A 384 -22.40 -13.53 -19.08
C SER A 384 -21.31 -13.26 -20.12
N LYS A 385 -20.71 -12.05 -20.08
CA LYS A 385 -19.65 -11.63 -21.00
C LYS A 385 -18.22 -11.91 -20.47
N GLY A 386 -18.08 -12.41 -19.23
CA GLY A 386 -16.78 -12.69 -18.65
C GLY A 386 -15.98 -11.45 -18.28
N TYR A 387 -16.65 -10.38 -17.83
CA TYR A 387 -16.02 -9.13 -17.41
C TYR A 387 -15.59 -9.13 -15.93
N VAL A 388 -15.96 -10.17 -15.19
CA VAL A 388 -15.58 -10.37 -13.79
C VAL A 388 -14.52 -11.44 -13.65
N ILE A 389 -13.74 -11.34 -12.59
CA ILE A 389 -12.75 -12.35 -12.22
C ILE A 389 -13.44 -13.70 -11.99
N ARG A 390 -12.79 -14.78 -12.41
CA ARG A 390 -13.32 -16.14 -12.35
C ARG A 390 -12.42 -17.05 -11.54
N GLN A 391 -13.06 -18.06 -10.95
CA GLN A 391 -12.40 -19.23 -10.43
C GLN A 391 -11.93 -20.15 -11.56
N GLU A 392 -11.03 -21.08 -11.26
CA GLU A 392 -10.51 -22.03 -12.27
C GLU A 392 -11.57 -22.96 -12.85
N ASP A 393 -12.68 -23.20 -12.14
CA ASP A 393 -13.85 -23.95 -12.61
C ASP A 393 -14.78 -23.13 -13.52
N GLY A 394 -14.46 -21.85 -13.75
CA GLY A 394 -15.23 -20.92 -14.57
C GLY A 394 -16.32 -20.17 -13.83
N ALA A 395 -16.61 -20.47 -12.58
CA ALA A 395 -17.56 -19.71 -11.76
C ALA A 395 -17.04 -18.30 -11.50
N PRO A 396 -17.93 -17.28 -11.36
CA PRO A 396 -17.50 -15.97 -10.92
C PRO A 396 -16.83 -16.04 -9.54
N TYR A 397 -15.73 -15.31 -9.37
CA TYR A 397 -15.16 -15.08 -8.05
C TYR A 397 -16.09 -14.16 -7.25
N VAL A 398 -16.37 -14.53 -6.01
CA VAL A 398 -17.20 -13.76 -5.07
C VAL A 398 -16.34 -13.43 -3.87
N ILE A 399 -16.33 -12.16 -3.44
CA ILE A 399 -15.60 -11.74 -2.23
C ILE A 399 -16.13 -12.54 -1.03
N PRO A 400 -15.28 -13.34 -0.36
CA PRO A 400 -15.76 -14.31 0.63
C PRO A 400 -16.16 -13.69 1.96
N ASP A 401 -15.51 -12.62 2.38
CA ASP A 401 -15.64 -11.99 3.68
C ASP A 401 -15.10 -10.56 3.64
N LYS A 402 -15.12 -9.85 4.77
CA LYS A 402 -14.66 -8.47 4.92
C LYS A 402 -15.60 -7.46 4.21
N TRP A 403 -15.09 -6.29 3.94
CA TRP A 403 -15.83 -5.24 3.27
C TRP A 403 -16.26 -5.67 1.85
N PHE A 404 -17.48 -5.40 1.48
CA PHE A 404 -18.12 -5.86 0.24
C PHE A 404 -18.25 -7.38 0.04
N ALA A 405 -18.28 -8.18 1.12
CA ALA A 405 -18.57 -9.62 1.00
C ALA A 405 -19.80 -9.90 0.13
N GLY A 406 -19.74 -10.94 -0.70
CA GLY A 406 -20.80 -11.29 -1.63
C GLY A 406 -20.77 -10.55 -2.96
N SER A 407 -19.92 -9.56 -3.15
CA SER A 407 -19.76 -8.77 -4.38
C SER A 407 -18.80 -9.45 -5.37
N LEU A 408 -18.87 -9.03 -6.66
CA LEU A 408 -17.95 -9.46 -7.71
C LEU A 408 -16.88 -8.38 -7.96
N LEU A 409 -15.74 -8.82 -8.53
CA LEU A 409 -14.66 -7.94 -8.95
C LEU A 409 -14.57 -7.87 -10.46
N PRO A 410 -14.54 -6.67 -11.09
CA PRO A 410 -14.21 -6.53 -12.51
C PRO A 410 -12.77 -7.00 -12.77
N ASP A 411 -12.56 -7.63 -13.92
CA ASP A 411 -11.22 -8.03 -14.35
C ASP A 411 -10.59 -6.95 -15.22
N PHE A 412 -9.74 -6.11 -14.60
CA PHE A 412 -9.03 -5.02 -15.30
C PHE A 412 -7.89 -5.48 -16.20
N THR A 413 -7.60 -6.79 -16.27
CA THR A 413 -6.72 -7.38 -17.29
C THR A 413 -7.47 -7.68 -18.59
N ASN A 414 -8.82 -7.69 -18.56
CA ASN A 414 -9.66 -7.85 -19.73
C ASN A 414 -9.98 -6.47 -20.37
N PRO A 415 -9.50 -6.19 -21.62
CA PRO A 415 -9.76 -4.90 -22.26
C PRO A 415 -11.25 -4.61 -22.52
N GLU A 416 -12.08 -5.65 -22.70
CA GLU A 416 -13.53 -5.48 -22.90
C GLU A 416 -14.24 -5.15 -21.59
N ALA A 417 -13.80 -5.75 -20.48
CA ALA A 417 -14.27 -5.39 -19.14
C ALA A 417 -13.90 -3.93 -18.80
N CYS A 418 -12.68 -3.51 -19.14
CA CYS A 418 -12.28 -2.12 -18.96
C CYS A 418 -13.17 -1.15 -19.75
N ARG A 419 -13.40 -1.41 -21.05
CA ARG A 419 -14.30 -0.56 -21.86
C ARG A 419 -15.70 -0.49 -21.25
N TRP A 420 -16.29 -1.62 -20.95
CA TRP A 420 -17.62 -1.70 -20.34
C TRP A 420 -17.71 -0.94 -19.01
N TRP A 421 -16.67 -1.04 -18.17
CA TRP A 421 -16.60 -0.36 -16.87
C TRP A 421 -16.51 1.16 -17.04
N PHE A 422 -15.67 1.63 -17.95
CA PHE A 422 -15.43 3.06 -18.15
C PHE A 422 -16.50 3.73 -19.04
N ASP A 423 -17.15 3.03 -19.98
CA ASP A 423 -18.31 3.56 -20.72
C ASP A 423 -19.42 4.03 -19.78
N LYS A 424 -19.63 3.32 -18.67
CA LYS A 424 -20.62 3.69 -17.65
C LYS A 424 -20.19 4.93 -16.84
N ARG A 425 -18.91 5.24 -16.77
CA ARG A 425 -18.31 6.36 -16.02
C ARG A 425 -17.99 7.57 -16.90
N GLN A 426 -18.08 7.41 -18.20
CA GLN A 426 -17.81 8.47 -19.18
C GLN A 426 -18.59 9.76 -18.89
N PRO A 427 -19.90 9.73 -18.51
CA PRO A 427 -20.64 10.93 -18.18
C PRO A 427 -20.05 11.74 -17.01
N LEU A 428 -19.30 11.11 -16.10
CA LEU A 428 -18.65 11.81 -14.99
C LEU A 428 -17.55 12.75 -15.49
N LEU A 429 -16.70 12.28 -16.42
CA LEU A 429 -15.69 13.14 -17.06
C LEU A 429 -16.32 14.24 -17.89
N GLU A 430 -17.42 13.94 -18.60
CA GLU A 430 -18.16 14.92 -19.41
C GLU A 430 -18.80 16.01 -18.57
N MET A 431 -19.16 15.73 -17.31
CA MET A 431 -19.61 16.74 -16.34
C MET A 431 -18.47 17.64 -15.84
N GLY A 432 -17.21 17.22 -16.00
CA GLY A 432 -16.03 17.95 -15.54
C GLY A 432 -15.43 17.44 -14.23
N VAL A 433 -15.66 16.17 -13.87
CA VAL A 433 -14.92 15.48 -12.80
C VAL A 433 -13.47 15.30 -13.23
N GLU A 434 -12.51 15.63 -12.34
CA GLU A 434 -11.09 15.72 -12.68
C GLU A 434 -10.23 14.68 -11.93
N GLY A 435 -10.86 13.70 -11.30
CA GLY A 435 -10.13 12.60 -10.65
C GLY A 435 -11.04 11.67 -9.87
N PHE A 436 -10.41 10.60 -9.37
CA PHE A 436 -11.10 9.59 -8.60
C PHE A 436 -10.28 9.19 -7.37
N LYS A 437 -10.95 9.19 -6.19
CA LYS A 437 -10.43 8.50 -5.01
C LYS A 437 -10.69 7.02 -5.22
N THR A 438 -9.65 6.30 -5.62
CA THR A 438 -9.68 4.88 -5.97
C THR A 438 -9.41 4.05 -4.73
N ASP A 439 -10.47 3.81 -3.97
CA ASP A 439 -10.43 3.10 -2.70
C ASP A 439 -10.53 1.59 -2.86
N GLY A 440 -10.08 0.85 -1.86
CA GLY A 440 -10.11 -0.60 -1.84
C GLY A 440 -9.11 -1.25 -2.81
N GLY A 441 -9.44 -2.48 -3.23
CA GLY A 441 -8.60 -3.29 -4.12
C GLY A 441 -7.98 -4.50 -3.43
N GLU A 442 -8.11 -4.65 -2.12
CA GLU A 442 -7.55 -5.73 -1.30
C GLU A 442 -8.39 -7.02 -1.30
N PHE A 443 -9.42 -7.12 -2.12
CA PHE A 443 -10.52 -8.08 -1.99
C PHE A 443 -10.32 -9.42 -2.71
N LEU A 444 -9.20 -9.64 -3.38
CA LEU A 444 -8.97 -10.84 -4.18
C LEU A 444 -8.22 -11.90 -3.37
N PHE A 445 -8.93 -12.90 -2.86
CA PHE A 445 -8.38 -13.95 -2.00
C PHE A 445 -8.49 -15.33 -2.64
N GLY A 446 -7.44 -16.15 -2.48
CA GLY A 446 -7.40 -17.54 -2.89
C GLY A 446 -6.60 -17.79 -4.16
N SER A 447 -6.01 -18.99 -4.23
CA SER A 447 -5.16 -19.44 -5.36
C SER A 447 -5.92 -20.04 -6.52
N ASN A 448 -7.20 -20.42 -6.32
CA ASN A 448 -8.05 -21.05 -7.35
C ASN A 448 -8.70 -20.04 -8.32
N ILE A 449 -8.02 -18.94 -8.57
CA ILE A 449 -8.48 -17.82 -9.38
C ILE A 449 -7.55 -17.67 -10.57
N ARG A 450 -8.12 -17.23 -11.72
CA ARG A 450 -7.35 -16.89 -12.90
C ARG A 450 -7.92 -15.63 -13.55
N LEU A 451 -7.06 -14.66 -13.79
CA LEU A 451 -7.41 -13.45 -14.53
C LEU A 451 -7.42 -13.69 -16.04
N ALA A 452 -8.02 -12.80 -16.80
CA ALA A 452 -8.16 -12.92 -18.25
C ALA A 452 -6.80 -12.93 -18.98
N ASP A 453 -5.78 -12.27 -18.44
CA ASP A 453 -4.41 -12.31 -18.97
C ASP A 453 -3.61 -13.57 -18.59
N GLY A 454 -4.24 -14.48 -17.83
CA GLY A 454 -3.64 -15.72 -17.35
C GLY A 454 -2.95 -15.62 -15.98
N THR A 455 -2.92 -14.45 -15.34
CA THR A 455 -2.34 -14.28 -13.99
C THR A 455 -3.03 -15.22 -13.01
N PRO A 456 -2.28 -16.08 -12.29
CA PRO A 456 -2.85 -17.00 -11.32
C PRO A 456 -3.21 -16.30 -10.01
N GLY A 457 -4.16 -16.84 -9.24
CA GLY A 457 -4.66 -16.28 -8.00
C GLY A 457 -3.58 -15.94 -6.96
N GLY A 458 -2.55 -16.79 -6.87
CA GLY A 458 -1.42 -16.55 -5.95
C GLY A 458 -0.62 -15.27 -6.22
N GLU A 459 -0.69 -14.73 -7.46
CA GLU A 459 -0.09 -13.44 -7.82
C GLU A 459 -1.12 -12.32 -7.96
N ALA A 460 -2.37 -12.67 -8.29
CA ALA A 460 -3.43 -11.72 -8.61
C ALA A 460 -3.78 -10.81 -7.43
N HIS A 461 -3.76 -11.34 -6.21
CA HIS A 461 -4.08 -10.59 -5.00
C HIS A 461 -3.27 -9.29 -4.89
N ASN A 462 -1.96 -9.37 -4.97
CA ASN A 462 -1.07 -8.22 -4.83
C ASN A 462 -1.07 -7.31 -6.09
N ARG A 463 -1.29 -7.89 -7.27
CA ARG A 463 -1.28 -7.13 -8.53
C ARG A 463 -2.58 -6.37 -8.78
N TYR A 464 -3.70 -6.84 -8.27
CA TYR A 464 -5.03 -6.30 -8.55
C TYR A 464 -5.20 -4.81 -8.22
N PRO A 465 -4.74 -4.29 -7.05
CA PRO A 465 -4.85 -2.86 -6.76
C PRO A 465 -4.23 -1.98 -7.85
N MET A 466 -3.02 -2.33 -8.31
CA MET A 466 -2.34 -1.55 -9.35
C MET A 466 -2.98 -1.72 -10.73
N GLN A 467 -3.58 -2.88 -11.05
CA GLN A 467 -4.33 -3.09 -12.30
C GLN A 467 -5.55 -2.17 -12.34
N TYR A 468 -6.30 -2.10 -11.24
CA TYR A 468 -7.44 -1.23 -11.04
C TYR A 468 -7.08 0.26 -11.18
N VAL A 469 -6.12 0.73 -10.39
CA VAL A 469 -5.76 2.15 -10.35
C VAL A 469 -5.15 2.62 -11.67
N LYS A 470 -4.26 1.81 -12.27
CA LYS A 470 -3.68 2.10 -13.60
C LYS A 470 -4.75 2.16 -14.70
N ALA A 471 -5.81 1.35 -14.60
CA ALA A 471 -6.90 1.40 -15.56
C ALA A 471 -7.65 2.75 -15.50
N TYR A 472 -7.95 3.27 -14.28
CA TYR A 472 -8.52 4.60 -14.11
C TYR A 472 -7.63 5.72 -14.62
N HIS A 473 -6.34 5.69 -14.24
CA HIS A 473 -5.38 6.71 -14.67
C HIS A 473 -5.24 6.73 -16.20
N ARG A 474 -5.11 5.57 -16.84
CA ARG A 474 -5.02 5.43 -18.30
C ARG A 474 -6.27 5.95 -18.99
N TRP A 475 -7.46 5.57 -18.51
CA TRP A 475 -8.72 6.01 -19.08
C TRP A 475 -8.90 7.53 -19.03
N MET A 476 -8.61 8.18 -17.91
CA MET A 476 -8.62 9.65 -17.82
C MET A 476 -7.67 10.28 -18.83
N LYS A 477 -6.44 9.78 -18.91
CA LYS A 477 -5.43 10.28 -19.85
C LYS A 477 -5.85 10.11 -21.32
N GLU A 478 -6.44 8.97 -21.70
CA GLU A 478 -6.98 8.71 -23.03
C GLU A 478 -8.15 9.65 -23.40
N ASN A 479 -8.87 10.17 -22.40
CA ASN A 479 -9.92 11.16 -22.58
C ASN A 479 -9.43 12.62 -22.44
N GLY A 480 -8.12 12.85 -22.38
CA GLY A 480 -7.52 14.17 -22.31
C GLY A 480 -7.72 14.88 -20.96
N VAL A 481 -8.03 14.13 -19.91
CA VAL A 481 -8.17 14.67 -18.55
C VAL A 481 -6.83 14.52 -17.83
N GLU A 482 -6.18 15.63 -17.49
CA GLU A 482 -5.01 15.70 -16.61
C GLU A 482 -5.48 15.58 -15.15
N GLY A 483 -6.03 14.42 -14.83
CA GLY A 483 -6.63 14.12 -13.54
C GLY A 483 -5.77 13.27 -12.63
N VAL A 484 -6.27 13.01 -11.44
CA VAL A 484 -5.58 12.19 -10.44
C VAL A 484 -6.37 10.93 -10.10
N THR A 485 -5.64 9.84 -9.83
CA THR A 485 -6.09 8.77 -8.95
C THR A 485 -5.48 9.03 -7.57
N PHE A 486 -6.31 8.86 -6.56
CA PHE A 486 -5.94 8.98 -5.15
C PHE A 486 -6.24 7.63 -4.49
N SER A 487 -5.22 6.84 -4.25
CA SER A 487 -5.37 5.39 -4.08
C SER A 487 -4.89 4.92 -2.72
N ARG A 488 -5.65 4.00 -2.09
CA ARG A 488 -5.27 3.36 -0.83
C ARG A 488 -4.31 2.22 -1.07
N ALA A 489 -4.78 1.19 -1.73
CA ALA A 489 -3.99 0.01 -1.99
C ALA A 489 -3.04 0.21 -3.17
N GLY A 490 -1.90 -0.45 -3.08
CA GLY A 490 -0.86 -0.43 -4.11
C GLY A 490 0.08 -1.62 -4.00
N TYR A 491 1.03 -1.68 -4.93
CA TYR A 491 2.07 -2.70 -5.00
C TYR A 491 3.26 -2.17 -5.82
N THR A 492 4.09 -3.06 -6.32
CA THR A 492 5.18 -2.73 -7.27
C THR A 492 4.69 -1.82 -8.40
N GLY A 493 5.43 -0.73 -8.65
CA GLY A 493 5.08 0.24 -9.67
C GLY A 493 4.10 1.33 -9.22
N ALA A 494 3.96 1.57 -7.91
CA ALA A 494 3.13 2.63 -7.35
C ALA A 494 3.44 4.04 -7.90
N GLN A 495 4.69 4.32 -8.31
CA GLN A 495 5.09 5.58 -8.95
C GLN A 495 4.44 5.83 -10.32
N THR A 496 3.83 4.82 -10.93
CA THR A 496 3.18 4.94 -12.25
C THR A 496 1.76 5.49 -12.20
N VAL A 497 1.30 5.87 -11.01
CA VAL A 497 0.02 6.54 -10.76
C VAL A 497 0.25 7.74 -9.84
N PRO A 498 -0.66 8.75 -9.85
CA PRO A 498 -0.36 10.04 -9.25
C PRO A 498 -0.12 10.06 -7.74
N ILE A 499 -1.06 9.54 -6.93
CA ILE A 499 -1.04 9.78 -5.48
C ILE A 499 -1.57 8.55 -4.72
N HIS A 500 -0.95 8.27 -3.55
CA HIS A 500 -1.43 7.31 -2.56
C HIS A 500 -1.68 7.98 -1.20
N TRP A 501 -2.54 7.38 -0.35
CA TRP A 501 -2.72 7.83 1.04
C TRP A 501 -2.69 6.64 2.02
N ALA A 502 -2.44 6.98 3.29
CA ALA A 502 -2.24 6.03 4.39
C ALA A 502 -3.45 5.14 4.76
N GLY A 503 -4.61 5.33 4.10
CA GLY A 503 -5.85 4.65 4.49
C GLY A 503 -6.47 5.19 5.78
N ASP A 504 -7.30 4.39 6.42
CA ASP A 504 -8.28 4.78 7.45
C ASP A 504 -7.73 4.61 8.87
N GLN A 505 -6.97 5.58 9.37
CA GLN A 505 -6.34 5.50 10.68
C GLN A 505 -7.19 6.15 11.78
N LEU A 506 -7.06 5.67 13.03
CA LEU A 506 -7.69 6.29 14.20
C LEU A 506 -7.12 7.68 14.49
N SER A 507 -7.96 8.54 15.06
CA SER A 507 -7.57 9.88 15.55
C SER A 507 -6.79 9.78 16.87
N THR A 508 -5.56 9.26 16.82
CA THR A 508 -4.68 9.09 17.97
C THR A 508 -3.24 9.51 17.67
N TRP A 509 -2.49 9.85 18.72
CA TRP A 509 -1.07 10.16 18.61
C TRP A 509 -0.23 8.98 18.12
N GLU A 510 -0.62 7.75 18.45
CA GLU A 510 0.04 6.53 17.99
C GLU A 510 -0.07 6.40 16.46
N GLU A 511 -1.31 6.60 15.94
CA GLU A 511 -1.53 6.55 14.50
C GLU A 511 -0.90 7.73 13.75
N LEU A 512 -0.82 8.92 14.34
CA LEU A 512 -0.05 10.03 13.73
C LEU A 512 1.44 9.67 13.56
N ARG A 513 2.05 9.02 14.57
CA ARG A 513 3.42 8.49 14.45
C ARG A 513 3.53 7.40 13.39
N GLY A 514 2.55 6.49 13.37
CA GLY A 514 2.47 5.44 12.35
C GLY A 514 2.38 6.01 10.94
N GLN A 515 1.56 7.04 10.74
CA GLN A 515 1.42 7.73 9.46
C GLN A 515 2.72 8.43 9.02
N LEU A 516 3.44 9.08 9.92
CA LEU A 516 4.76 9.63 9.60
C LEU A 516 5.73 8.55 9.12
N SER A 517 5.79 7.44 9.85
CA SER A 517 6.58 6.26 9.46
C SER A 517 6.17 5.70 8.10
N ALA A 518 4.86 5.56 7.87
CA ALA A 518 4.29 5.04 6.64
C ALA A 518 4.67 5.90 5.42
N GLY A 519 4.59 7.23 5.54
CA GLY A 519 4.99 8.15 4.47
C GLY A 519 6.48 8.05 4.12
N LEU A 520 7.36 7.95 5.13
CA LEU A 520 8.80 7.76 4.93
C LEU A 520 9.10 6.42 4.26
N SER A 521 8.49 5.35 4.73
CA SER A 521 8.68 4.01 4.21
C SER A 521 8.09 3.83 2.80
N ALA A 522 6.91 4.40 2.53
CA ALA A 522 6.32 4.46 1.20
C ALA A 522 7.24 5.16 0.20
N GLY A 523 7.83 6.30 0.58
CA GLY A 523 8.84 7.00 -0.21
C GLY A 523 10.05 6.14 -0.53
N LEU A 524 10.60 5.41 0.45
CA LEU A 524 11.70 4.46 0.29
C LEU A 524 11.31 3.21 -0.52
N SER A 525 10.03 3.04 -0.82
CA SER A 525 9.48 1.95 -1.63
C SER A 525 8.95 2.41 -2.99
N GLY A 526 9.22 3.67 -3.38
CA GLY A 526 8.92 4.19 -4.70
C GLY A 526 7.62 4.97 -4.83
N VAL A 527 6.90 5.27 -3.75
CA VAL A 527 5.75 6.19 -3.77
C VAL A 527 6.28 7.63 -3.76
N LEU A 528 6.09 8.36 -4.86
CA LEU A 528 6.62 9.72 -4.98
C LEU A 528 5.74 10.75 -4.25
N PHE A 529 4.43 10.60 -4.32
CA PHE A 529 3.46 11.52 -3.75
C PHE A 529 2.50 10.78 -2.82
N TRP A 530 2.54 11.14 -1.57
CA TRP A 530 1.83 10.47 -0.49
C TRP A 530 1.04 11.46 0.36
N SER A 531 -0.02 10.98 1.00
CA SER A 531 -0.90 11.76 1.88
C SER A 531 -1.36 10.95 3.08
N PHE A 532 -2.00 11.62 4.01
CA PHE A 532 -2.71 11.03 5.14
C PHE A 532 -3.89 11.88 5.55
N ASP A 533 -4.83 11.32 6.29
CA ASP A 533 -6.00 12.04 6.79
C ASP A 533 -5.62 12.88 8.02
N ILE A 534 -5.57 14.20 7.88
CA ILE A 534 -5.22 15.13 8.95
C ILE A 534 -6.17 14.95 10.14
N GLY A 535 -5.60 14.61 11.29
CA GLY A 535 -6.33 14.35 12.50
C GLY A 535 -6.91 12.93 12.61
N GLY A 536 -6.67 12.06 11.62
CA GLY A 536 -7.18 10.70 11.52
C GLY A 536 -8.58 10.62 10.93
N PHE A 537 -8.87 9.51 10.24
CA PHE A 537 -10.15 9.23 9.59
C PHE A 537 -11.21 8.79 10.60
N ALA A 538 -10.89 7.78 11.42
CA ALA A 538 -11.85 7.02 12.21
C ALA A 538 -11.87 7.39 13.69
N GLY A 539 -12.96 7.03 14.36
CA GLY A 539 -13.18 7.27 15.78
C GLY A 539 -13.61 8.70 16.09
N LYS A 540 -13.55 9.08 17.36
CA LYS A 540 -13.92 10.43 17.79
C LYS A 540 -13.00 11.48 17.19
N ILE A 541 -13.52 12.69 17.01
CA ILE A 541 -12.69 13.82 16.55
C ILE A 541 -11.45 13.97 17.45
N PRO A 542 -10.30 14.31 16.86
CA PRO A 542 -9.07 14.52 17.60
C PRO A 542 -9.19 15.66 18.59
N ASP A 543 -8.38 15.65 19.63
CA ASP A 543 -8.22 16.84 20.46
C ASP A 543 -7.54 17.99 19.67
N ARG A 544 -7.59 19.19 20.26
CA ARG A 544 -7.04 20.41 19.65
C ARG A 544 -5.57 20.25 19.26
N GLU A 545 -4.76 19.69 20.15
CA GLU A 545 -3.32 19.60 19.92
C GLU A 545 -3.00 18.61 18.81
N LEU A 546 -3.57 17.41 18.86
CA LEU A 546 -3.41 16.38 17.82
C LEU A 546 -3.79 16.92 16.45
N TYR A 547 -4.96 17.58 16.35
CA TYR A 547 -5.43 18.13 15.09
C TYR A 547 -4.47 19.18 14.50
N LEU A 548 -4.04 20.14 15.33
CA LEU A 548 -3.17 21.22 14.86
C LEU A 548 -1.74 20.73 14.54
N ARG A 549 -1.20 19.76 15.29
CA ARG A 549 0.08 19.12 14.96
C ARG A 549 -0.02 18.29 13.65
N ALA A 550 -1.11 17.56 13.46
CA ALA A 550 -1.37 16.85 12.21
C ALA A 550 -1.55 17.82 11.03
N THR A 551 -2.23 18.96 11.25
CA THR A 551 -2.38 20.03 10.24
C THR A 551 -1.03 20.64 9.85
N ALA A 552 -0.18 20.92 10.84
CA ALA A 552 1.17 21.42 10.60
C ALA A 552 2.01 20.42 9.79
N MET A 553 1.98 19.12 10.14
CA MET A 553 2.64 18.07 9.36
C MET A 553 2.05 17.98 7.94
N GLY A 554 0.72 17.98 7.78
CA GLY A 554 0.05 17.91 6.49
C GLY A 554 0.39 19.08 5.57
N CYS A 555 0.55 20.31 6.12
CA CYS A 555 0.99 21.48 5.36
C CYS A 555 2.34 21.25 4.67
N PHE A 556 3.20 20.43 5.23
CA PHE A 556 4.53 20.10 4.71
C PHE A 556 4.65 18.64 4.24
N CYS A 557 3.54 17.97 3.94
CA CYS A 557 3.49 16.70 3.21
C CYS A 557 3.34 16.93 1.70
N PRO A 558 3.60 15.93 0.85
CA PRO A 558 3.38 16.05 -0.59
C PRO A 558 1.95 16.47 -0.95
N VAL A 559 0.95 15.86 -0.35
CA VAL A 559 -0.47 16.25 -0.49
C VAL A 559 -1.04 16.53 0.90
N MET A 560 -1.76 17.65 1.04
CA MET A 560 -2.40 18.07 2.27
C MET A 560 -3.89 17.82 2.19
N GLN A 561 -4.45 16.96 3.05
CA GLN A 561 -5.89 16.72 3.08
C GLN A 561 -6.42 16.47 4.48
N TRP A 562 -7.69 16.81 4.71
CA TRP A 562 -8.47 16.19 5.77
C TRP A 562 -9.59 15.33 5.20
N HIS A 563 -9.94 14.30 5.93
CA HIS A 563 -11.03 13.40 5.60
C HIS A 563 -11.53 12.73 6.88
N ALA A 564 -12.78 12.27 6.89
CA ALA A 564 -13.38 11.62 8.05
C ALA A 564 -14.49 10.65 7.66
N GLU A 565 -14.67 9.62 8.49
CA GLU A 565 -15.83 8.73 8.43
C GLU A 565 -17.16 9.50 8.64
N PRO A 566 -18.32 8.87 8.33
CA PRO A 566 -19.63 9.52 8.42
C PRO A 566 -19.95 10.08 9.80
N ARG A 567 -20.98 10.90 9.88
CA ARG A 567 -21.61 11.31 11.15
C ARG A 567 -21.91 10.09 12.00
N ASN A 568 -21.71 10.18 13.31
CA ASN A 568 -21.86 9.08 14.28
C ASN A 568 -20.85 7.92 14.12
N GLY A 569 -19.88 8.04 13.25
CA GLY A 569 -18.92 6.98 12.96
C GLY A 569 -19.49 5.86 12.09
N GLN A 570 -18.66 5.23 11.27
CA GLN A 570 -19.05 4.13 10.40
C GLN A 570 -18.84 2.77 11.08
N PHE A 571 -17.68 2.60 11.67
CA PHE A 571 -17.24 1.33 12.27
C PHE A 571 -17.16 1.42 13.80
N PHE A 572 -16.92 2.60 14.33
CA PHE A 572 -16.90 2.89 15.76
C PHE A 572 -18.05 3.85 16.09
N ALA A 573 -19.28 3.33 16.09
CA ALA A 573 -20.44 4.11 16.43
C ALA A 573 -20.20 4.92 17.72
N ILE A 574 -20.29 6.26 17.61
CA ILE A 574 -20.04 7.18 18.72
C ILE A 574 -21.25 7.20 19.68
N GLY A 575 -22.38 6.66 19.22
CA GLY A 575 -23.61 6.55 20.02
C GLY A 575 -24.45 7.83 20.07
N ASP A 576 -24.07 8.86 19.30
CA ASP A 576 -24.79 10.13 19.18
C ASP A 576 -25.08 10.40 17.69
N PRO A 577 -26.32 10.27 17.21
CA PRO A 577 -26.67 10.44 15.80
C PRO A 577 -26.43 11.89 15.29
N GLU A 578 -26.37 12.87 16.21
CA GLU A 578 -26.07 14.26 15.87
C GLU A 578 -24.55 14.56 15.92
N TRP A 579 -23.72 13.58 16.24
CA TRP A 579 -22.28 13.75 16.29
C TRP A 579 -21.72 13.95 14.87
N ASN A 580 -21.30 15.18 14.58
CA ASN A 580 -20.61 15.48 13.32
C ASN A 580 -19.12 15.17 13.45
N ASN A 581 -18.69 14.14 12.72
CA ASN A 581 -17.32 13.63 12.74
C ASN A 581 -16.40 14.30 11.70
N ASP A 582 -16.90 15.28 10.96
CA ASP A 582 -16.16 16.04 9.96
C ASP A 582 -14.89 16.67 10.57
N ARG A 583 -13.76 16.51 9.90
CA ARG A 583 -12.44 17.06 10.28
C ARG A 583 -12.20 18.47 9.76
N SER A 584 -13.23 19.17 9.23
CA SER A 584 -13.09 20.57 8.87
C SER A 584 -12.72 21.43 10.09
N PRO A 585 -11.86 22.47 9.91
CA PRO A 585 -11.41 23.30 11.02
C PRO A 585 -12.54 23.96 11.79
N TRP A 586 -13.62 24.36 11.10
CA TRP A 586 -14.79 25.01 11.71
C TRP A 586 -15.64 24.03 12.52
N ASN A 587 -15.74 22.75 12.10
CA ASN A 587 -16.41 21.74 12.91
C ASN A 587 -15.61 21.49 14.20
N LEU A 588 -14.28 21.32 14.10
CA LEU A 588 -13.41 21.14 15.26
C LEU A 588 -13.48 22.34 16.23
N ALA A 589 -13.43 23.57 15.68
CA ALA A 589 -13.56 24.81 16.47
C ALA A 589 -14.89 24.87 17.22
N SER A 590 -15.98 24.48 16.57
CA SER A 590 -17.31 24.40 17.17
C SER A 590 -17.37 23.33 18.25
N ARG A 591 -16.88 22.12 17.98
CA ARG A 591 -16.94 20.98 18.90
C ARG A 591 -16.13 21.20 20.19
N TRP A 592 -14.98 21.85 20.08
CA TRP A 592 -14.12 22.18 21.22
C TRP A 592 -14.40 23.56 21.81
N ASN A 593 -15.35 24.31 21.24
CA ASN A 593 -15.63 25.71 21.61
C ASN A 593 -14.35 26.57 21.63
N ASP A 594 -13.48 26.36 20.62
CA ASP A 594 -12.20 27.04 20.50
C ASP A 594 -11.99 27.54 19.04
N PRO A 595 -12.31 28.82 18.75
CA PRO A 595 -12.15 29.37 17.41
C PRO A 595 -10.71 29.39 16.91
N SER A 596 -9.72 29.35 17.81
CA SER A 596 -8.30 29.34 17.42
C SER A 596 -7.91 28.12 16.58
N ILE A 597 -8.67 27.02 16.68
CA ILE A 597 -8.47 25.82 15.83
C ILE A 597 -8.65 26.18 14.35
N ALA A 598 -9.76 26.82 14.01
CA ALA A 598 -10.04 27.24 12.64
C ALA A 598 -9.05 28.32 12.17
N GLU A 599 -8.72 29.28 13.02
CA GLU A 599 -7.77 30.35 12.69
C GLU A 599 -6.38 29.80 12.33
N ILE A 600 -5.86 28.88 13.14
CA ILE A 600 -4.53 28.26 12.95
C ILE A 600 -4.55 27.32 11.73
N ALA A 601 -5.56 26.45 11.62
CA ALA A 601 -5.64 25.51 10.49
C ALA A 601 -5.76 26.23 9.15
N CYS A 602 -6.61 27.27 9.06
CA CYS A 602 -6.74 28.08 7.85
C CYS A 602 -5.48 28.92 7.58
N ALA A 603 -4.71 29.30 8.60
CA ALA A 603 -3.40 29.92 8.40
C ALA A 603 -2.41 28.96 7.73
N PHE A 604 -2.41 27.67 8.11
CA PHE A 604 -1.64 26.64 7.40
C PHE A 604 -2.15 26.39 5.99
N ALA A 605 -3.47 26.45 5.74
CA ALA A 605 -4.02 26.38 4.39
C ALA A 605 -3.53 27.54 3.50
N ARG A 606 -3.54 28.78 4.01
CA ARG A 606 -2.98 29.95 3.31
C ARG A 606 -1.48 29.82 3.08
N LEU A 607 -0.74 29.27 4.04
CA LEU A 607 0.67 28.96 3.86
C LEU A 607 0.87 27.93 2.75
N ARG A 608 0.09 26.84 2.76
CA ARG A 608 0.13 25.82 1.73
C ARG A 608 -0.09 26.37 0.34
N GLU A 609 -1.08 27.26 0.18
CA GLU A 609 -1.35 27.89 -1.10
C GLU A 609 -0.17 28.74 -1.59
N ARG A 610 0.48 29.51 -0.69
CA ARG A 610 1.71 30.24 -1.05
C ARG A 610 2.89 29.32 -1.41
N LEU A 611 2.98 28.15 -0.78
CA LEU A 611 4.02 27.16 -1.07
C LEU A 611 3.75 26.37 -2.35
N ARG A 612 2.51 26.28 -2.83
CA ARG A 612 2.09 25.44 -3.95
C ARG A 612 2.97 25.56 -5.21
N PRO A 613 3.32 26.74 -5.71
CA PRO A 613 4.20 26.85 -6.88
C PRO A 613 5.59 26.24 -6.64
N MET A 614 6.19 26.49 -5.45
CA MET A 614 7.47 25.90 -5.08
C MET A 614 7.39 24.39 -4.94
N LEU A 615 6.32 23.89 -4.31
CA LEU A 615 6.09 22.45 -4.15
C LEU A 615 5.95 21.74 -5.52
N TYR A 616 5.30 22.40 -6.49
CA TYR A 616 5.17 21.86 -7.84
C TYR A 616 6.52 21.81 -8.58
N GLU A 617 7.36 22.83 -8.44
CA GLU A 617 8.74 22.80 -8.99
C GLU A 617 9.58 21.67 -8.36
N GLU A 618 9.48 21.49 -7.04
CA GLU A 618 10.15 20.36 -6.36
C GLU A 618 9.57 19.01 -6.82
N ALA A 619 8.27 18.91 -7.03
CA ALA A 619 7.63 17.69 -7.55
C ALA A 619 8.15 17.32 -8.96
N LYS A 620 8.29 18.31 -9.85
CA LYS A 620 8.89 18.09 -11.19
C LYS A 620 10.34 17.58 -11.09
N ALA A 621 11.12 18.14 -10.17
CA ALA A 621 12.48 17.69 -9.93
C ALA A 621 12.50 16.27 -9.33
N CYS A 622 11.61 15.96 -8.39
CA CYS A 622 11.49 14.63 -7.79
C CYS A 622 11.14 13.57 -8.84
N VAL A 623 10.20 13.83 -9.74
CA VAL A 623 9.85 12.92 -10.84
C VAL A 623 11.06 12.69 -11.76
N LYS A 624 11.75 13.76 -12.15
CA LYS A 624 12.94 13.68 -13.03
C LYS A 624 14.07 12.87 -12.40
N GLU A 625 14.26 12.97 -11.10
CA GLU A 625 15.35 12.33 -10.37
C GLU A 625 15.00 10.93 -9.84
N GLY A 626 13.73 10.51 -9.96
CA GLY A 626 13.24 9.27 -9.35
C GLY A 626 13.37 9.32 -7.81
N ARG A 627 12.85 10.37 -7.20
CA ARG A 627 12.98 10.67 -5.78
C ARG A 627 11.60 10.91 -5.16
N PRO A 628 11.27 10.33 -3.98
CA PRO A 628 10.04 10.68 -3.29
C PRO A 628 10.07 12.15 -2.84
N MET A 629 8.91 12.80 -2.85
CA MET A 629 8.80 14.18 -2.38
C MET A 629 8.88 14.25 -0.84
N MET A 630 8.40 13.22 -0.11
CA MET A 630 8.64 13.03 1.31
C MET A 630 9.81 12.05 1.48
N ALA A 631 11.03 12.57 1.54
CA ALA A 631 12.25 11.79 1.45
C ALA A 631 12.90 11.56 2.81
N HIS A 632 13.10 10.30 3.19
CA HIS A 632 13.92 9.93 4.34
C HIS A 632 15.35 10.47 4.18
N LEU A 633 15.97 10.91 5.26
CA LEU A 633 17.29 11.56 5.22
C LEU A 633 18.41 10.68 4.66
N CYS A 634 18.31 9.36 4.73
CA CYS A 634 19.28 8.42 4.16
C CYS A 634 19.49 8.57 2.65
N LEU A 635 18.52 9.15 1.92
CA LEU A 635 18.61 9.36 0.48
C LEU A 635 19.62 10.46 0.10
N ASP A 636 19.77 11.49 0.98
CA ASP A 636 20.66 12.63 0.74
C ASP A 636 21.94 12.57 1.57
N PHE A 637 21.90 11.87 2.71
CA PHE A 637 23.00 11.81 3.67
C PHE A 637 23.37 10.34 3.98
N PRO A 638 23.79 9.56 2.95
CA PRO A 638 24.04 8.12 3.10
C PRO A 638 25.24 7.77 4.00
N ASP A 639 26.13 8.73 4.27
CA ASP A 639 27.32 8.56 5.11
C ASP A 639 27.11 9.13 6.53
N ASP A 640 25.93 9.62 6.86
CA ASP A 640 25.59 10.26 8.12
C ASP A 640 24.76 9.33 9.00
N GLU A 641 25.38 8.80 10.06
CA GLU A 641 24.79 7.82 10.97
C GLU A 641 23.48 8.31 11.61
N GLN A 642 23.41 9.60 11.98
CA GLN A 642 22.20 10.16 12.59
C GLN A 642 21.08 10.32 11.54
N ALA A 643 21.43 10.65 10.31
CA ALA A 643 20.49 10.74 9.20
C ALA A 643 19.96 9.35 8.80
N LEU A 644 20.81 8.32 8.82
CA LEU A 644 20.43 6.94 8.56
C LEU A 644 19.42 6.43 9.61
N ALA A 645 19.65 6.71 10.87
CA ALA A 645 18.79 6.26 11.98
C ALA A 645 17.55 7.15 12.23
N CYS A 646 17.40 8.27 11.51
CA CYS A 646 16.35 9.26 11.77
C CYS A 646 15.01 8.82 11.18
N GLY A 647 14.09 8.36 12.02
CA GLY A 647 12.77 7.85 11.61
C GLY A 647 11.61 8.86 11.74
N ASP A 648 11.89 10.12 12.11
CA ASP A 648 10.85 11.12 12.42
C ASP A 648 11.12 12.54 11.87
N GLU A 649 12.05 12.63 10.92
CA GLU A 649 12.35 13.83 10.15
C GLU A 649 12.51 13.47 8.66
N TYR A 650 12.24 14.41 7.77
CA TYR A 650 12.33 14.18 6.33
C TYR A 650 12.67 15.46 5.55
N LEU A 651 13.11 15.28 4.31
CA LEU A 651 13.14 16.35 3.33
C LEU A 651 11.86 16.36 2.52
N LEU A 652 11.15 17.50 2.49
CA LEU A 652 10.10 17.76 1.52
C LEU A 652 10.74 18.36 0.26
N GLY A 653 10.68 17.59 -0.84
CA GLY A 653 11.53 17.86 -2.00
C GLY A 653 13.00 17.74 -1.63
N ARG A 654 13.80 18.74 -2.06
CA ARG A 654 15.24 18.80 -1.76
C ARG A 654 15.60 19.92 -0.79
N ARG A 655 14.62 20.75 -0.44
CA ARG A 655 14.83 22.08 0.15
C ARG A 655 14.42 22.19 1.61
N LEU A 656 13.33 21.56 2.02
CA LEU A 656 12.74 21.76 3.34
C LEU A 656 12.97 20.54 4.22
N LEU A 657 13.78 20.67 5.26
CA LEU A 657 13.82 19.68 6.35
C LEU A 657 12.61 19.92 7.26
N VAL A 658 11.83 18.89 7.49
CA VAL A 658 10.61 18.92 8.28
C VAL A 658 10.75 17.97 9.47
N ALA A 659 10.51 18.47 10.68
CA ALA A 659 10.60 17.73 11.93
C ALA A 659 9.28 17.83 12.72
N PRO A 660 8.25 17.01 12.38
CA PRO A 660 6.92 17.11 12.99
C PRO A 660 6.96 16.84 14.50
N ILE A 661 6.09 17.50 15.26
CA ILE A 661 5.84 17.14 16.66
C ILE A 661 4.73 16.09 16.68
N VAL A 662 5.08 14.88 17.13
CA VAL A 662 4.21 13.71 17.17
C VAL A 662 4.06 13.12 18.58
N GLN A 663 4.36 13.92 19.59
CA GLN A 663 4.22 13.55 21.01
C GLN A 663 3.22 14.49 21.70
N PRO A 664 2.25 13.95 22.45
CA PRO A 664 1.27 14.76 23.16
C PRO A 664 1.92 15.65 24.22
N GLY A 665 1.47 16.91 24.33
CA GLY A 665 1.94 17.87 25.30
C GLY A 665 3.35 18.41 25.07
N ALA A 666 3.97 18.12 23.93
CA ALA A 666 5.33 18.60 23.62
C ALA A 666 5.30 20.05 23.12
N GLU A 667 5.92 20.95 23.86
CA GLU A 667 6.10 22.36 23.49
C GLU A 667 7.23 22.58 22.46
N GLY A 668 7.97 21.52 22.12
CA GLY A 668 9.07 21.51 21.17
C GLY A 668 9.73 20.14 21.08
N ARG A 669 10.84 20.04 20.36
CA ARG A 669 11.62 18.80 20.26
C ARG A 669 13.07 19.06 19.89
N LYS A 670 13.87 18.00 20.01
CA LYS A 670 15.19 17.93 19.39
C LYS A 670 15.04 17.66 17.90
N VAL A 671 15.79 18.39 17.09
CA VAL A 671 15.84 18.28 15.63
C VAL A 671 17.27 18.02 15.21
N TYR A 672 17.50 17.00 14.42
CA TYR A 672 18.79 16.75 13.80
C TYR A 672 18.91 17.55 12.50
N LEU A 673 19.90 18.39 12.41
CA LEU A 673 20.24 19.14 11.20
C LEU A 673 21.45 18.46 10.55
N PRO A 674 21.29 17.72 9.43
CA PRO A 674 22.42 17.12 8.72
C PRO A 674 23.43 18.18 8.24
N LYS A 675 24.61 17.75 7.80
CA LYS A 675 25.65 18.66 7.31
C LYS A 675 25.13 19.64 6.26
N GLY A 676 25.43 20.92 6.42
CA GLY A 676 24.97 22.04 5.58
C GLY A 676 24.57 23.24 6.42
N ARG A 677 23.91 24.21 5.80
CA ARG A 677 23.35 25.38 6.50
C ARG A 677 21.84 25.35 6.38
N TRP A 678 21.15 25.62 7.51
CA TRP A 678 19.72 25.46 7.64
C TRP A 678 19.08 26.73 8.23
N LYS A 679 18.17 27.34 7.50
CA LYS A 679 17.41 28.51 7.93
C LYS A 679 16.05 28.08 8.45
N HIS A 680 15.77 28.32 9.72
CA HIS A 680 14.46 28.03 10.31
C HIS A 680 13.38 28.85 9.59
N PHE A 681 12.39 28.19 9.04
CA PHE A 681 11.40 28.76 8.13
C PHE A 681 10.60 29.91 8.76
N PHE A 682 10.13 29.76 9.99
CA PHE A 682 9.29 30.76 10.67
C PHE A 682 10.07 31.89 11.31
N THR A 683 11.26 31.65 11.83
CA THR A 683 12.05 32.66 12.56
C THR A 683 13.15 33.31 11.75
N GLY A 684 13.52 32.71 10.61
CA GLY A 684 14.66 33.16 9.79
C GLY A 684 16.04 32.92 10.41
N ARG A 685 16.12 32.27 11.59
CA ARG A 685 17.40 31.99 12.24
C ARG A 685 18.15 30.90 11.48
N VAL A 686 19.44 31.11 11.25
CA VAL A 686 20.32 30.16 10.55
C VAL A 686 21.11 29.33 11.58
N TYR A 687 21.26 28.04 11.24
CA TYR A 687 21.98 27.04 12.01
C TYR A 687 23.01 26.36 11.12
N GLU A 688 24.20 26.11 11.65
CA GLU A 688 25.11 25.17 11.02
C GLU A 688 24.63 23.73 11.25
N GLY A 689 24.74 22.90 10.24
CA GLY A 689 24.36 21.47 10.32
C GLY A 689 25.43 20.59 10.99
N GLY A 690 25.19 19.27 10.98
CA GLY A 690 26.01 18.28 11.70
C GLY A 690 25.77 18.32 13.22
N GLN A 691 24.59 18.77 13.66
CA GLN A 691 24.25 18.88 15.08
C GLN A 691 22.75 18.67 15.34
N THR A 692 22.44 18.34 16.59
CA THR A 692 21.06 18.34 17.09
C THR A 692 20.78 19.63 17.84
N VAL A 693 19.68 20.30 17.52
CA VAL A 693 19.22 21.53 18.21
C VAL A 693 17.89 21.24 18.92
N GLU A 694 17.71 21.85 20.08
CA GLU A 694 16.44 21.77 20.83
C GLU A 694 15.65 23.07 20.64
N LEU A 695 14.42 22.96 20.17
CA LEU A 695 13.59 24.10 19.76
C LEU A 695 12.17 23.97 20.28
N SER A 696 11.61 25.09 20.73
CA SER A 696 10.20 25.22 20.99
C SER A 696 9.41 25.41 19.67
N CYS A 697 8.17 24.98 19.66
CA CYS A 697 7.28 25.09 18.51
C CYS A 697 5.86 25.32 18.99
N PRO A 698 5.32 26.53 18.95
CA PRO A 698 3.93 26.78 19.25
C PRO A 698 3.00 26.11 18.21
N LEU A 699 1.70 25.96 18.54
CA LEU A 699 0.74 25.23 17.68
C LEU A 699 0.48 25.87 16.31
N ASN A 700 0.78 27.15 16.17
CA ASN A 700 0.65 27.88 14.90
C ASN A 700 1.95 27.91 14.07
N GLU A 701 2.95 27.13 14.45
CA GLU A 701 4.20 26.96 13.73
C GLU A 701 4.54 25.48 13.53
N ALA A 702 5.52 25.22 12.66
CA ALA A 702 6.10 23.91 12.43
C ALA A 702 7.64 24.01 12.50
N LEU A 703 8.31 22.94 12.91
CA LEU A 703 9.78 22.88 12.84
C LEU A 703 10.17 22.50 11.42
N VAL A 704 10.43 23.52 10.62
CA VAL A 704 10.82 23.43 9.22
C VAL A 704 12.04 24.30 8.98
N PHE A 705 12.97 23.76 8.21
CA PHE A 705 14.22 24.45 7.89
C PHE A 705 14.46 24.42 6.38
N GLU A 706 14.74 25.58 5.83
CA GLU A 706 15.14 25.72 4.43
C GLU A 706 16.65 25.48 4.32
N ARG A 707 17.05 24.62 3.39
CA ARG A 707 18.46 24.36 3.09
C ARG A 707 19.02 25.58 2.36
N GLU A 708 20.05 26.24 2.95
CA GLU A 708 20.77 27.30 2.26
C GLU A 708 21.81 26.67 1.32
N GLU A 709 21.62 26.84 0.01
CA GLU A 709 22.65 26.50 -1.00
C GLU A 709 23.73 27.60 -0.99
N GLU A 710 24.97 27.25 -1.33
CA GLU A 710 26.10 28.21 -1.39
C GLU A 710 25.95 29.26 -2.48
N GLU A 711 24.98 29.15 -3.40
CA GLU A 711 24.68 30.15 -4.46
C GLU A 711 23.16 30.41 -4.62
N THR A 712 22.80 31.61 -4.23
CA THR A 712 21.68 32.46 -4.67
C THR A 712 20.36 31.88 -5.15
N TRP A 713 19.35 31.91 -4.29
CA TRP A 713 17.97 32.19 -4.70
C TRP A 713 17.38 33.33 -3.83
N ASN A 714 17.28 34.53 -4.41
CA ASN A 714 16.47 35.61 -3.86
C ASN A 714 15.01 35.36 -4.26
N CYS A 715 14.24 34.70 -3.41
CA CYS A 715 12.79 34.80 -3.42
C CYS A 715 12.38 35.61 -2.19
N ALA A 716 12.08 36.85 -2.39
CA ALA A 716 11.38 37.65 -1.37
C ALA A 716 10.00 37.02 -1.18
N ILE A 717 9.74 36.53 0.04
CA ILE A 717 8.44 36.04 0.51
C ILE A 717 7.54 37.23 0.84
#